data_36dd331709f135934f59dc70c5c50208
#
_entry.id   36dd331709f135934f59dc70c5c50208
#
_cell.length_a   1.000
_cell.length_b   1.000
_cell.length_c   1.000
_cell.angle_alpha   90.00
_cell.angle_beta   90.00
_cell.angle_gamma   90.00
#
_symmetry.space_group_name_H-M   'P 1'
#
loop_
_entity.id
_entity.type
_entity.pdbx_description
1 polymer ?
#
loop_
_entity_poly.entity_id
_entity_poly.type
_entity_poly.pdbx_seq_one_letter_code
_entity_poly.pdbx_strand_id
1 'polypeptide(L)'
;MITMENKQRVKTIAVIFIIAIVLISLITEFLYIFNNKYTYSKLQPEKGVLTLSQEEIDSNSFHFLIKDWEFYEDALLTPTYFKNQTSLPNMKYVSIGDTESAYTSQTKNNTFIGTYRMKINFPEKEGFYALEMPQVYSAYELYINDKLYLKVGDTHNYKAQIQNRCTFFAASGETYITIAVKDASGIKAGITSPPTLGKPYSINITRAFKFLINNFIMTLIFFGALFSLILAISGKSNYSYMFFFMCLIYAVYLNHPLINLCFSMGGNFSYVFEYFCTYFVYLMVIMLQNRLCNLNKNVSSISEICGSVFCAIAFVYGIFTPYLSAPLCTFLSTLCNVFEWLAAIYLVAIGTYAVFNDIKYGRIFLFGNVCFAVSLLLYIIQPLYDSIYTDQSVEIGILTILGCLYFVYWASIIDNYRRNIVLDDERRLMERQINLYKENYVHITEQIEETRKLRHDMRQHFRVISDFANNRQFDKIAEYLKEYSSETNDTVPLFFCENLTLNALLHFYVSSSAKNSIDFKTSVSVPNGLPMSDIDFSILVGNLVENAMEACSKAPLKNRRIVLNCTADKNKLILDLKNTFDGNVKKIGSKFLSFKKGMHGLGLESVNAVVDKYHGVMNVSNSDDMFTVSLVIFF
;
A
#
# COMPACT_ATOMS: atom_id res chain seq x y z
N MET A 1 1.46 6.98 35.20
CA MET A 1 0.05 7.12 34.81
C MET A 1 -0.06 6.84 33.31
N ILE A 2 -0.66 5.72 32.91
CA ILE A 2 -0.89 5.42 31.49
C ILE A 2 -2.01 6.36 31.05
N THR A 3 -1.75 7.24 30.08
CA THR A 3 -2.75 8.16 29.54
C THR A 3 -3.95 7.36 28.97
N MET A 4 -5.15 7.93 28.93
CA MET A 4 -6.34 7.27 28.35
C MET A 4 -6.06 6.72 26.94
N GLU A 5 -5.28 7.43 26.17
CA GLU A 5 -4.86 7.08 24.81
C GLU A 5 -3.99 5.81 24.77
N ASN A 6 -3.01 5.70 25.67
CA ASN A 6 -2.20 4.48 25.77
C ASN A 6 -3.03 3.26 26.18
N LYS A 7 -4.06 3.44 27.04
CA LYS A 7 -4.97 2.37 27.42
C LYS A 7 -5.79 1.86 26.23
N GLN A 8 -6.21 2.77 25.35
CA GLN A 8 -6.93 2.42 24.12
C GLN A 8 -6.01 1.70 23.12
N ARG A 9 -4.76 2.12 22.97
CA ARG A 9 -3.75 1.45 22.11
C ARG A 9 -3.48 0.02 22.58
N VAL A 10 -3.27 -0.17 23.89
CA VAL A 10 -3.09 -1.52 24.47
C VAL A 10 -4.31 -2.40 24.21
N LYS A 11 -5.52 -1.88 24.38
CA LYS A 11 -6.76 -2.60 24.06
C LYS A 11 -6.82 -2.99 22.57
N THR A 12 -6.45 -2.09 21.68
CA THR A 12 -6.41 -2.37 20.24
C THR A 12 -5.40 -3.49 19.91
N ILE A 13 -4.21 -3.44 20.50
CA ILE A 13 -3.19 -4.49 20.34
C ILE A 13 -3.75 -5.84 20.81
N ALA A 14 -4.32 -5.90 22.02
CA ALA A 14 -4.89 -7.12 22.56
C ALA A 14 -6.00 -7.71 21.65
N VAL A 15 -6.88 -6.87 21.12
CA VAL A 15 -7.94 -7.29 20.20
C VAL A 15 -7.33 -7.87 18.90
N ILE A 16 -6.31 -7.23 18.33
CA ILE A 16 -5.63 -7.72 17.13
C ILE A 16 -5.00 -9.09 17.39
N PHE A 17 -4.31 -9.28 18.53
CA PHE A 17 -3.73 -10.57 18.91
C PHE A 17 -4.81 -11.65 19.01
N ILE A 18 -5.91 -11.38 19.70
CA ILE A 18 -7.01 -12.35 19.86
C ILE A 18 -7.58 -12.73 18.49
N ILE A 19 -7.90 -11.74 17.63
CA ILE A 19 -8.46 -12.01 16.31
C ILE A 19 -7.48 -12.82 15.45
N ALA A 20 -6.19 -12.44 15.42
CA ALA A 20 -5.18 -13.14 14.65
C ALA A 20 -4.98 -14.58 15.12
N ILE A 21 -4.88 -14.80 16.44
CA ILE A 21 -4.74 -16.14 17.03
C ILE A 21 -5.95 -17.00 16.69
N VAL A 22 -7.16 -16.52 16.91
CA VAL A 22 -8.39 -17.28 16.64
C VAL A 22 -8.50 -17.61 15.15
N LEU A 23 -8.30 -16.62 14.28
CA LEU A 23 -8.45 -16.82 12.84
C LEU A 23 -7.43 -17.84 12.30
N ILE A 24 -6.14 -17.65 12.62
CA ILE A 24 -5.09 -18.54 12.09
C ILE A 24 -5.22 -19.94 12.68
N SER A 25 -5.60 -20.06 13.97
CA SER A 25 -5.82 -21.37 14.60
C SER A 25 -6.99 -22.11 13.95
N LEU A 26 -8.09 -21.44 13.65
CA LEU A 26 -9.22 -22.05 12.96
C LEU A 26 -8.85 -22.51 11.54
N ILE A 27 -8.11 -21.67 10.80
CA ILE A 27 -7.66 -22.02 9.44
C ILE A 27 -6.70 -23.23 9.49
N THR A 28 -5.71 -23.19 10.36
CA THR A 28 -4.73 -24.27 10.46
C THR A 28 -5.36 -25.57 10.97
N GLU A 29 -6.28 -25.52 11.92
CA GLU A 29 -7.02 -26.70 12.39
C GLU A 29 -7.90 -27.28 11.28
N PHE A 30 -8.62 -26.44 10.54
CA PHE A 30 -9.39 -26.87 9.38
C PHE A 30 -8.52 -27.59 8.36
N LEU A 31 -7.35 -27.01 8.03
CA LEU A 31 -6.43 -27.63 7.09
C LEU A 31 -5.80 -28.90 7.65
N TYR A 32 -5.49 -28.94 8.94
CA TYR A 32 -4.98 -30.16 9.59
C TYR A 32 -5.96 -31.33 9.52
N ILE A 33 -7.25 -31.05 9.66
CA ILE A 33 -8.28 -32.10 9.61
C ILE A 33 -8.59 -32.53 8.16
N PHE A 34 -8.75 -31.55 7.24
CA PHE A 34 -9.31 -31.81 5.90
C PHE A 34 -8.25 -31.85 4.78
N ASN A 35 -7.07 -31.30 4.98
CA ASN A 35 -6.01 -31.18 3.97
C ASN A 35 -4.69 -31.83 4.41
N ASN A 36 -4.74 -32.82 5.27
CA ASN A 36 -3.54 -33.51 5.77
C ASN A 36 -3.60 -35.00 5.42
N LYS A 37 -2.54 -35.49 4.77
CA LYS A 37 -2.41 -36.90 4.39
C LYS A 37 -2.49 -37.85 5.58
N TYR A 38 -1.94 -37.44 6.75
CA TYR A 38 -1.87 -38.27 7.95
C TYR A 38 -3.20 -38.41 8.68
N THR A 39 -4.11 -37.47 8.52
CA THR A 39 -5.44 -37.53 9.16
C THR A 39 -6.55 -38.00 8.21
N TYR A 40 -6.32 -37.90 6.90
CA TYR A 40 -7.33 -38.19 5.87
C TYR A 40 -7.61 -39.71 5.73
N SER A 41 -6.56 -40.54 5.71
CA SER A 41 -6.71 -41.96 5.38
C SER A 41 -7.13 -42.77 6.60
N LYS A 42 -8.31 -43.36 6.57
CA LYS A 42 -8.83 -44.23 7.60
C LYS A 42 -8.24 -45.65 7.50
N LEU A 43 -8.00 -46.11 6.28
CA LEU A 43 -7.40 -47.40 6.02
C LEU A 43 -5.89 -47.26 5.99
N GLN A 44 -5.20 -48.03 6.83
CA GLN A 44 -3.74 -48.08 6.92
C GLN A 44 -3.24 -49.51 6.83
N PRO A 45 -2.05 -49.72 6.27
CA PRO A 45 -1.39 -51.03 6.30
C PRO A 45 -1.15 -51.52 7.73
N GLU A 46 -1.21 -52.79 7.92
CA GLU A 46 -0.81 -53.49 9.16
C GLU A 46 0.27 -54.52 8.84
N LYS A 47 1.40 -54.44 9.54
CA LYS A 47 2.54 -55.38 9.36
C LYS A 47 2.91 -55.62 7.90
N GLY A 48 3.06 -54.54 7.15
CA GLY A 48 3.46 -54.57 5.74
C GLY A 48 2.36 -54.99 4.75
N VAL A 49 1.11 -55.14 5.19
CA VAL A 49 0.00 -55.60 4.33
C VAL A 49 -1.14 -54.58 4.33
N LEU A 50 -1.56 -54.17 3.17
CA LEU A 50 -2.77 -53.40 2.95
C LEU A 50 -3.79 -54.24 2.17
N THR A 51 -5.01 -54.38 2.67
CA THR A 51 -6.09 -55.09 1.96
C THR A 51 -7.14 -54.08 1.50
N LEU A 52 -7.40 -54.02 0.21
CA LEU A 52 -8.38 -53.15 -0.40
C LEU A 52 -9.64 -53.91 -0.77
N SER A 53 -10.78 -53.51 -0.26
CA SER A 53 -12.08 -54.04 -0.64
C SER A 53 -12.59 -53.43 -1.95
N GLN A 54 -13.54 -54.12 -2.60
CA GLN A 54 -14.15 -53.58 -3.82
C GLN A 54 -14.92 -52.27 -3.56
N GLU A 55 -15.55 -52.11 -2.40
CA GLU A 55 -16.27 -50.90 -2.00
C GLU A 55 -15.34 -49.70 -1.86
N GLU A 56 -14.15 -49.89 -1.27
CA GLU A 56 -13.14 -48.82 -1.15
C GLU A 56 -12.62 -48.38 -2.49
N ILE A 57 -12.45 -49.30 -3.42
CA ILE A 57 -12.06 -48.99 -4.79
C ILE A 57 -13.17 -48.23 -5.52
N ASP A 58 -14.42 -48.66 -5.38
CA ASP A 58 -15.57 -48.07 -6.09
C ASP A 58 -15.96 -46.68 -5.56
N SER A 59 -15.62 -46.39 -4.28
CA SER A 59 -15.77 -45.04 -3.69
C SER A 59 -14.89 -43.95 -4.34
N ASN A 60 -14.07 -44.32 -5.32
CA ASN A 60 -13.07 -43.42 -5.95
C ASN A 60 -12.12 -42.76 -4.94
N SER A 61 -11.91 -43.42 -3.78
CA SER A 61 -10.98 -42.96 -2.76
C SER A 61 -9.53 -43.17 -3.18
N PHE A 62 -8.65 -42.41 -2.58
CA PHE A 62 -7.21 -42.61 -2.64
C PHE A 62 -6.70 -42.84 -1.21
N HIS A 63 -5.63 -43.60 -1.08
CA HIS A 63 -5.06 -43.98 0.19
C HIS A 63 -3.61 -43.54 0.29
N PHE A 64 -3.26 -42.96 1.42
CA PHE A 64 -1.88 -42.60 1.72
C PHE A 64 -1.22 -43.78 2.44
N LEU A 65 -0.14 -44.28 1.88
CA LEU A 65 0.60 -45.44 2.40
C LEU A 65 1.58 -44.98 3.49
N ILE A 66 1.09 -44.87 4.73
CA ILE A 66 1.81 -44.22 5.84
C ILE A 66 2.50 -45.24 6.71
N LYS A 67 1.72 -46.19 7.32
CA LYS A 67 2.15 -47.02 8.41
C LYS A 67 2.78 -48.35 7.94
N ASP A 68 3.56 -48.93 8.83
CA ASP A 68 3.97 -50.34 8.80
C ASP A 68 4.60 -50.82 7.49
N TRP A 69 5.43 -50.00 6.85
CA TRP A 69 6.26 -50.49 5.75
C TRP A 69 7.30 -51.46 6.27
N GLU A 70 7.48 -52.63 5.61
CA GLU A 70 8.68 -53.45 5.79
C GLU A 70 9.88 -52.64 5.36
N PHE A 71 10.84 -52.42 6.24
CA PHE A 71 12.05 -51.65 5.95
C PHE A 71 13.28 -52.51 6.18
N TYR A 72 14.12 -52.58 5.13
CA TYR A 72 15.38 -53.30 5.14
C TYR A 72 16.52 -52.29 5.12
N GLU A 73 17.20 -52.20 6.26
CA GLU A 73 18.25 -51.21 6.50
C GLU A 73 19.55 -51.65 5.81
N ASP A 74 20.34 -50.66 5.34
CA ASP A 74 21.63 -50.82 4.65
C ASP A 74 21.60 -51.73 3.40
N ALA A 75 20.44 -51.95 2.80
CA ALA A 75 20.29 -52.85 1.67
C ALA A 75 19.45 -52.23 0.53
N LEU A 76 19.97 -52.26 -0.70
CA LEU A 76 19.22 -51.99 -1.93
C LEU A 76 18.73 -53.32 -2.48
N LEU A 77 17.50 -53.71 -2.13
CA LEU A 77 16.94 -54.99 -2.51
C LEU A 77 16.01 -54.84 -3.71
N THR A 78 16.20 -55.72 -4.71
CA THR A 78 15.31 -55.85 -5.86
C THR A 78 14.29 -56.95 -5.64
N PRO A 79 13.17 -57.01 -6.39
CA PRO A 79 12.19 -58.12 -6.25
C PRO A 79 12.78 -59.51 -6.43
N THR A 80 13.79 -59.68 -7.28
CA THR A 80 14.49 -60.93 -7.50
C THR A 80 15.22 -61.46 -6.26
N TYR A 81 15.68 -60.53 -5.40
CA TYR A 81 16.32 -60.91 -4.14
C TYR A 81 15.33 -61.61 -3.20
N PHE A 82 14.12 -61.08 -3.09
CA PHE A 82 13.08 -61.64 -2.22
C PHE A 82 12.57 -63.03 -2.67
N LYS A 83 12.79 -63.40 -3.94
CA LYS A 83 12.40 -64.70 -4.48
C LYS A 83 13.48 -65.76 -4.26
N ASN A 84 14.74 -65.36 -4.27
CA ASN A 84 15.86 -66.30 -4.36
C ASN A 84 16.56 -66.58 -3.02
N GLN A 85 16.27 -65.83 -1.95
CA GLN A 85 16.97 -66.02 -0.67
C GLN A 85 16.04 -66.47 0.47
N THR A 86 16.55 -67.40 1.28
CA THR A 86 15.89 -67.94 2.46
C THR A 86 16.12 -67.12 3.73
N SER A 87 17.16 -66.25 3.76
CA SER A 87 17.44 -65.36 4.89
C SER A 87 17.35 -63.90 4.44
N LEU A 88 16.34 -63.18 4.92
CA LEU A 88 16.21 -61.73 4.69
C LEU A 88 17.09 -60.96 5.70
N PRO A 89 17.64 -59.77 5.28
CA PRO A 89 18.31 -58.86 6.21
C PRO A 89 17.38 -58.46 7.36
N ASN A 90 17.94 -57.83 8.40
CA ASN A 90 17.13 -57.29 9.50
C ASN A 90 16.00 -56.43 8.99
N MET A 91 14.76 -56.89 9.21
CA MET A 91 13.54 -56.22 8.82
C MET A 91 12.91 -55.53 10.04
N LYS A 92 12.53 -54.28 9.87
CA LYS A 92 11.73 -53.53 10.85
C LYS A 92 10.51 -52.93 10.17
N TYR A 93 9.44 -52.68 10.93
CA TYR A 93 8.31 -51.91 10.43
C TYR A 93 8.53 -50.43 10.70
N VAL A 94 8.36 -49.60 9.68
CA VAL A 94 8.54 -48.16 9.79
C VAL A 94 7.32 -47.42 9.24
N SER A 95 7.03 -46.27 9.83
CA SER A 95 6.02 -45.36 9.31
C SER A 95 6.68 -44.21 8.57
N ILE A 96 6.15 -43.84 7.40
CA ILE A 96 6.65 -42.72 6.63
C ILE A 96 6.24 -41.40 7.32
N GLY A 97 7.19 -40.50 7.49
CA GLY A 97 6.99 -39.23 8.21
C GLY A 97 7.32 -39.29 9.69
N ASP A 98 7.51 -40.46 10.26
CA ASP A 98 7.97 -40.62 11.64
C ASP A 98 9.50 -40.44 11.69
N THR A 99 9.91 -39.31 12.27
CA THR A 99 11.32 -38.88 12.29
C THR A 99 12.23 -39.84 13.11
N GLU A 100 11.69 -40.55 14.08
CA GLU A 100 12.49 -41.47 14.90
C GLU A 100 12.79 -42.77 14.20
N SER A 101 11.91 -43.26 13.32
CA SER A 101 12.03 -44.60 12.74
C SER A 101 12.98 -44.67 11.53
N ALA A 102 13.13 -43.60 10.76
CA ALA A 102 13.92 -43.60 9.53
C ALA A 102 15.31 -42.94 9.68
N TYR A 103 15.48 -42.00 10.63
CA TYR A 103 16.73 -41.24 10.79
C TYR A 103 17.77 -41.91 11.73
N THR A 104 17.39 -42.88 12.54
CA THR A 104 18.33 -43.58 13.44
C THR A 104 19.36 -44.42 12.71
N SER A 105 19.16 -44.65 11.41
CA SER A 105 20.07 -45.43 10.55
C SER A 105 21.05 -44.60 9.74
N GLN A 106 21.31 -43.36 10.10
CA GLN A 106 22.42 -42.64 9.46
C GLN A 106 23.75 -43.29 9.79
N THR A 107 24.32 -43.94 8.80
CA THR A 107 25.67 -44.53 8.91
C THR A 107 26.69 -43.41 9.20
N LYS A 108 27.86 -43.76 9.74
CA LYS A 108 28.95 -42.82 10.08
C LYS A 108 29.35 -41.83 8.95
N ASN A 109 28.90 -42.08 7.74
CA ASN A 109 29.27 -41.35 6.52
C ASN A 109 28.13 -40.50 5.90
N ASN A 110 27.08 -40.15 6.63
CA ASN A 110 25.90 -39.43 6.12
C ASN A 110 25.21 -40.10 4.91
N THR A 111 25.41 -41.38 4.69
CA THR A 111 24.73 -42.10 3.63
C THR A 111 23.55 -42.86 4.22
N PHE A 112 22.40 -42.76 3.60
CA PHE A 112 21.22 -43.56 3.90
C PHE A 112 21.00 -44.56 2.76
N ILE A 113 20.83 -45.82 3.09
CA ILE A 113 20.50 -46.90 2.16
C ILE A 113 19.38 -47.70 2.79
N GLY A 114 18.31 -47.96 2.04
CA GLY A 114 17.23 -48.78 2.58
C GLY A 114 16.22 -49.18 1.49
N THR A 115 15.52 -50.25 1.77
CA THR A 115 14.43 -50.71 0.91
C THR A 115 13.14 -50.79 1.69
N TYR A 116 12.14 -50.07 1.18
CA TYR A 116 10.76 -50.12 1.70
C TYR A 116 9.99 -51.14 0.87
N ARG A 117 9.19 -52.00 1.51
CA ARG A 117 8.35 -53.00 0.86
C ARG A 117 6.99 -53.05 1.50
N MET A 118 5.93 -53.25 0.67
CA MET A 118 4.56 -53.37 1.12
C MET A 118 3.82 -54.37 0.22
N LYS A 119 3.04 -55.24 0.84
CA LYS A 119 2.11 -56.14 0.15
C LYS A 119 0.73 -55.47 0.07
N ILE A 120 0.14 -55.42 -1.09
CA ILE A 120 -1.23 -54.90 -1.28
C ILE A 120 -2.09 -56.04 -1.84
N ASN A 121 -3.15 -56.37 -1.14
CA ASN A 121 -4.16 -57.30 -1.61
C ASN A 121 -5.25 -56.54 -2.33
N PHE A 122 -5.23 -56.57 -3.67
CA PHE A 122 -6.29 -56.07 -4.49
C PHE A 122 -7.41 -57.07 -4.67
N PRO A 123 -8.64 -56.67 -5.03
CA PRO A 123 -9.69 -57.57 -5.45
C PRO A 123 -9.24 -58.51 -6.59
N GLU A 124 -9.86 -59.68 -6.72
CA GLU A 124 -9.52 -60.65 -7.75
C GLU A 124 -9.74 -60.14 -9.17
N LYS A 125 -10.68 -59.21 -9.34
CA LYS A 125 -10.95 -58.55 -10.63
C LYS A 125 -9.80 -57.58 -10.93
N GLU A 126 -9.17 -57.77 -12.07
CA GLU A 126 -8.13 -56.88 -12.52
C GLU A 126 -8.63 -55.44 -12.61
N GLY A 127 -7.93 -54.52 -11.94
CA GLY A 127 -8.20 -53.09 -11.91
C GLY A 127 -7.02 -52.30 -12.37
N PHE A 128 -7.28 -51.07 -12.81
CA PHE A 128 -6.23 -50.13 -13.22
C PHE A 128 -6.04 -49.08 -12.12
N TYR A 129 -4.81 -48.96 -11.61
CA TYR A 129 -4.45 -48.16 -10.46
C TYR A 129 -3.33 -47.16 -10.78
N ALA A 130 -3.22 -46.14 -9.98
CA ALA A 130 -2.12 -45.18 -10.03
C ALA A 130 -1.42 -45.14 -8.67
N LEU A 131 -0.09 -45.07 -8.70
CA LEU A 131 0.75 -44.80 -7.54
C LEU A 131 1.51 -43.49 -7.79
N GLU A 132 1.25 -42.50 -6.96
CA GLU A 132 1.96 -41.22 -6.98
C GLU A 132 3.05 -41.28 -5.89
N MET A 133 4.29 -41.11 -6.34
CA MET A 133 5.44 -40.91 -5.46
C MET A 133 5.56 -39.40 -5.17
N PRO A 134 5.70 -39.02 -3.90
CA PRO A 134 5.92 -37.64 -3.51
C PRO A 134 7.28 -37.12 -4.01
N GLN A 135 7.60 -35.88 -3.72
CA GLN A 135 8.96 -35.37 -3.85
C GLN A 135 9.90 -36.13 -2.88
N VAL A 136 10.75 -36.96 -3.42
CA VAL A 136 11.81 -37.68 -2.65
C VAL A 136 13.14 -37.00 -2.96
N TYR A 137 13.85 -36.56 -1.92
CA TYR A 137 15.14 -35.87 -2.04
C TYR A 137 16.32 -36.84 -2.31
N SER A 138 16.02 -38.12 -2.31
CA SER A 138 16.97 -39.24 -2.51
C SER A 138 16.80 -39.85 -3.90
N ALA A 139 17.79 -40.60 -4.37
CA ALA A 139 17.64 -41.44 -5.56
C ALA A 139 16.83 -42.69 -5.19
N TYR A 140 15.88 -43.10 -6.05
CA TYR A 140 15.09 -44.30 -5.77
C TYR A 140 14.69 -45.06 -7.04
N GLU A 141 14.44 -46.36 -6.84
CA GLU A 141 13.88 -47.26 -7.84
C GLU A 141 12.59 -47.87 -7.28
N LEU A 142 11.49 -47.73 -8.00
CA LEU A 142 10.19 -48.28 -7.65
C LEU A 142 9.88 -49.50 -8.52
N TYR A 143 9.64 -50.61 -7.86
CA TYR A 143 9.21 -51.85 -8.47
C TYR A 143 7.78 -52.19 -8.01
N ILE A 144 6.96 -52.66 -8.96
CA ILE A 144 5.64 -53.25 -8.69
C ILE A 144 5.74 -54.71 -9.15
N ASN A 145 5.59 -55.62 -8.22
CA ASN A 145 5.96 -57.03 -8.38
C ASN A 145 7.43 -57.11 -8.89
N ASP A 146 7.64 -57.71 -10.05
CA ASP A 146 8.98 -57.95 -10.62
C ASP A 146 9.42 -56.84 -11.61
N LYS A 147 8.55 -55.89 -11.89
CA LYS A 147 8.80 -54.92 -12.94
C LYS A 147 9.22 -53.55 -12.36
N LEU A 148 10.30 -52.99 -12.90
CA LEU A 148 10.70 -51.63 -12.63
C LEU A 148 9.73 -50.66 -13.33
N TYR A 149 9.08 -49.78 -12.56
CA TYR A 149 8.15 -48.76 -13.04
C TYR A 149 8.74 -47.39 -13.03
N LEU A 150 9.50 -47.02 -12.00
CA LEU A 150 10.13 -45.69 -11.92
C LEU A 150 11.58 -45.86 -11.48
N LYS A 151 12.46 -45.10 -12.14
CA LYS A 151 13.83 -44.86 -11.71
C LYS A 151 14.02 -43.33 -11.68
N VAL A 152 14.25 -42.81 -10.49
CA VAL A 152 14.43 -41.38 -10.28
C VAL A 152 15.81 -41.17 -9.66
N GLY A 153 16.66 -40.49 -10.38
CA GLY A 153 18.08 -40.40 -10.08
C GLY A 153 18.84 -41.71 -10.41
N ASP A 154 20.01 -41.86 -9.81
CA ASP A 154 20.82 -43.09 -9.91
C ASP A 154 21.23 -43.56 -8.52
N THR A 155 20.77 -44.77 -8.15
CA THR A 155 21.06 -45.38 -6.86
C THR A 155 22.45 -46.00 -6.81
N HIS A 156 23.02 -46.44 -7.94
CA HIS A 156 24.35 -47.01 -8.01
C HIS A 156 25.44 -45.93 -8.02
N ASN A 157 25.44 -45.08 -9.05
CA ASN A 157 26.29 -43.88 -9.12
C ASN A 157 25.50 -42.70 -8.54
N TYR A 158 25.37 -42.62 -7.24
CA TYR A 158 24.45 -41.72 -6.58
C TYR A 158 24.30 -40.36 -7.26
N LYS A 159 23.10 -40.10 -7.77
CA LYS A 159 22.67 -38.80 -8.31
C LYS A 159 21.21 -38.60 -7.98
N ALA A 160 20.94 -37.77 -6.98
CA ALA A 160 19.57 -37.44 -6.62
C ALA A 160 18.89 -36.56 -7.68
N GLN A 161 17.61 -36.85 -7.95
CA GLN A 161 16.72 -36.01 -8.72
C GLN A 161 15.44 -35.82 -7.93
N ILE A 162 14.96 -34.59 -7.78
CA ILE A 162 13.75 -34.31 -7.01
C ILE A 162 12.60 -34.16 -7.98
N GLN A 163 11.73 -35.14 -8.04
CA GLN A 163 10.57 -35.12 -8.94
C GLN A 163 9.39 -35.84 -8.30
N ASN A 164 8.21 -35.22 -8.37
CA ASN A 164 6.96 -35.92 -8.11
C ASN A 164 6.60 -36.75 -9.36
N ARG A 165 6.51 -38.08 -9.23
CA ARG A 165 6.22 -38.99 -10.32
C ARG A 165 4.99 -39.84 -10.02
N CYS A 166 4.16 -40.01 -11.02
CA CYS A 166 3.01 -40.92 -10.93
C CYS A 166 3.20 -42.02 -11.98
N THR A 167 2.93 -43.25 -11.56
CA THR A 167 2.94 -44.44 -12.42
C THR A 167 1.57 -45.10 -12.42
N PHE A 168 1.25 -45.74 -13.53
CA PHE A 168 -0.01 -46.42 -13.74
C PHE A 168 0.24 -47.92 -13.98
N PHE A 169 -0.56 -48.76 -13.35
CA PHE A 169 -0.39 -50.22 -13.42
C PHE A 169 -1.73 -50.96 -13.30
N ALA A 170 -1.78 -52.14 -13.87
CA ALA A 170 -2.88 -53.08 -13.65
C ALA A 170 -2.50 -54.04 -12.50
N ALA A 171 -3.46 -54.31 -11.63
CA ALA A 171 -3.27 -55.24 -10.52
C ALA A 171 -4.54 -56.00 -10.18
N SER A 172 -4.34 -57.20 -9.68
CA SER A 172 -5.36 -58.08 -9.08
C SER A 172 -4.68 -58.99 -8.07
N GLY A 173 -5.39 -59.38 -7.01
CA GLY A 173 -4.84 -60.24 -5.97
C GLY A 173 -3.63 -59.62 -5.26
N GLU A 174 -2.64 -60.47 -4.95
CA GLU A 174 -1.44 -60.02 -4.22
C GLU A 174 -0.46 -59.26 -5.11
N THR A 175 -0.15 -58.04 -4.71
CA THR A 175 0.80 -57.19 -5.43
C THR A 175 1.79 -56.60 -4.43
N TYR A 176 3.08 -56.62 -4.78
CA TYR A 176 4.15 -56.10 -3.95
C TYR A 176 4.67 -54.77 -4.51
N ILE A 177 4.72 -53.74 -3.68
CA ILE A 177 5.42 -52.50 -3.97
C ILE A 177 6.76 -52.53 -3.24
N THR A 178 7.85 -52.34 -3.98
CA THR A 178 9.22 -52.29 -3.44
C THR A 178 9.90 -51.02 -3.88
N ILE A 179 10.44 -50.23 -2.94
CA ILE A 179 11.10 -48.97 -3.20
C ILE A 179 12.50 -49.03 -2.60
N ALA A 180 13.50 -49.13 -3.47
CA ALA A 180 14.91 -49.12 -3.07
C ALA A 180 15.41 -47.66 -3.11
N VAL A 181 15.92 -47.16 -1.98
CA VAL A 181 16.27 -45.74 -1.81
C VAL A 181 17.72 -45.60 -1.37
N LYS A 182 18.45 -44.66 -1.98
CA LYS A 182 19.80 -44.28 -1.55
C LYS A 182 19.91 -42.78 -1.46
N ASP A 183 20.46 -42.32 -0.35
CA ASP A 183 20.82 -40.94 -0.12
C ASP A 183 22.29 -40.81 0.30
N ALA A 184 22.99 -39.85 -0.27
CA ALA A 184 24.33 -39.44 0.15
C ALA A 184 24.43 -37.94 0.31
N SER A 185 23.28 -37.24 0.36
CA SER A 185 23.23 -35.79 0.54
C SER A 185 23.17 -35.37 2.00
N GLY A 186 22.72 -36.28 2.87
CA GLY A 186 22.48 -35.99 4.27
C GLY A 186 21.31 -35.02 4.52
N ILE A 187 20.52 -34.73 3.48
CA ILE A 187 19.40 -33.79 3.50
C ILE A 187 18.12 -34.59 3.63
N LYS A 188 17.15 -34.61 4.18
CA LYS A 188 15.86 -35.35 4.13
C LYS A 188 16.01 -36.75 3.50
N ALA A 189 16.82 -37.61 4.11
CA ALA A 189 17.09 -38.95 3.63
C ALA A 189 15.84 -39.86 3.66
N GLY A 190 15.72 -40.74 2.67
CA GLY A 190 14.60 -41.66 2.57
C GLY A 190 13.33 -41.06 1.97
N ILE A 191 12.18 -41.70 2.32
CA ILE A 191 10.86 -41.24 1.88
C ILE A 191 10.23 -40.45 3.02
N THR A 192 10.18 -39.12 2.88
CA THR A 192 9.71 -38.21 3.94
C THR A 192 8.20 -37.93 3.89
N SER A 193 7.57 -38.16 2.76
CA SER A 193 6.13 -37.95 2.55
C SER A 193 5.48 -39.25 2.03
N PRO A 194 4.24 -39.59 2.42
CA PRO A 194 3.64 -40.88 2.05
C PRO A 194 3.26 -40.94 0.56
N PRO A 195 3.56 -42.06 -0.13
CA PRO A 195 3.03 -42.34 -1.45
C PRO A 195 1.51 -42.45 -1.44
N THR A 196 0.89 -42.07 -2.57
CA THR A 196 -0.56 -42.09 -2.71
C THR A 196 -0.98 -43.14 -3.73
N LEU A 197 -1.83 -44.07 -3.28
CA LEU A 197 -2.41 -45.13 -4.11
C LEU A 197 -3.90 -44.87 -4.35
N GLY A 198 -4.37 -45.03 -5.58
CA GLY A 198 -5.79 -44.90 -5.88
C GLY A 198 -6.13 -45.12 -7.34
N LYS A 199 -7.37 -44.82 -7.72
CA LYS A 199 -7.74 -44.83 -9.15
C LYS A 199 -7.04 -43.67 -9.89
N PRO A 200 -6.67 -43.87 -11.15
CA PRO A 200 -6.04 -42.81 -11.98
C PRO A 200 -6.83 -41.50 -11.99
N TYR A 201 -8.15 -41.61 -12.06
CA TYR A 201 -9.04 -40.43 -12.06
C TYR A 201 -8.91 -39.59 -10.78
N SER A 202 -8.98 -40.24 -9.61
CA SER A 202 -8.92 -39.55 -8.31
C SER A 202 -7.57 -38.87 -8.07
N ILE A 203 -6.47 -39.57 -8.39
CA ILE A 203 -5.12 -39.01 -8.25
C ILE A 203 -4.90 -37.85 -9.23
N ASN A 204 -5.34 -38.00 -10.48
CA ASN A 204 -5.19 -36.92 -11.46
C ASN A 204 -6.03 -35.67 -11.13
N ILE A 205 -7.25 -35.85 -10.59
CA ILE A 205 -8.03 -34.70 -10.10
C ILE A 205 -7.31 -33.99 -8.96
N THR A 206 -6.82 -34.72 -7.97
CA THR A 206 -6.10 -34.13 -6.82
C THR A 206 -4.86 -33.37 -7.29
N ARG A 207 -4.09 -33.95 -8.22
CA ARG A 207 -2.93 -33.30 -8.83
C ARG A 207 -3.31 -32.05 -9.62
N ALA A 208 -4.40 -32.12 -10.40
CA ALA A 208 -4.91 -30.99 -11.15
C ALA A 208 -5.36 -29.84 -10.22
N PHE A 209 -6.05 -30.16 -9.12
CA PHE A 209 -6.46 -29.19 -8.10
C PHE A 209 -5.23 -28.50 -7.46
N LYS A 210 -4.23 -29.30 -7.05
CA LYS A 210 -2.98 -28.80 -6.51
C LYS A 210 -2.27 -27.86 -7.49
N PHE A 211 -2.18 -28.26 -8.74
CA PHE A 211 -1.62 -27.44 -9.80
C PHE A 211 -2.39 -26.13 -10.02
N LEU A 212 -3.71 -26.16 -10.04
CA LEU A 212 -4.56 -24.99 -10.22
C LEU A 212 -4.43 -23.99 -9.08
N ILE A 213 -4.44 -24.46 -7.83
CA ILE A 213 -4.29 -23.59 -6.65
C ILE A 213 -2.92 -22.91 -6.67
N ASN A 214 -1.84 -23.66 -6.89
CA ASN A 214 -0.50 -23.10 -6.92
C ASN A 214 -0.32 -22.08 -8.05
N ASN A 215 -0.83 -22.38 -9.26
CA ASN A 215 -0.78 -21.44 -10.37
C ASN A 215 -1.64 -20.19 -10.15
N PHE A 216 -2.79 -20.33 -9.50
CA PHE A 216 -3.62 -19.18 -9.14
C PHE A 216 -2.89 -18.22 -8.20
N ILE A 217 -2.30 -18.74 -7.12
CA ILE A 217 -1.52 -17.94 -6.16
C ILE A 217 -0.31 -17.29 -6.86
N MET A 218 0.43 -18.08 -7.66
CA MET A 218 1.55 -17.57 -8.45
C MET A 218 1.15 -16.42 -9.37
N THR A 219 0.03 -16.57 -10.06
CA THR A 219 -0.47 -15.55 -10.99
C THR A 219 -0.76 -14.23 -10.25
N LEU A 220 -1.39 -14.29 -9.08
CA LEU A 220 -1.63 -13.10 -8.24
C LEU A 220 -0.31 -12.43 -7.83
N ILE A 221 0.67 -13.21 -7.39
CA ILE A 221 1.99 -12.70 -6.97
C ILE A 221 2.74 -12.10 -8.17
N PHE A 222 2.69 -12.76 -9.34
CA PHE A 222 3.31 -12.28 -10.57
C PHE A 222 2.72 -10.93 -11.03
N PHE A 223 1.40 -10.78 -11.01
CA PHE A 223 0.77 -9.48 -11.29
C PHE A 223 1.17 -8.41 -10.28
N GLY A 224 1.29 -8.77 -9.01
CA GLY A 224 1.82 -7.87 -7.99
C GLY A 224 3.26 -7.44 -8.27
N ALA A 225 4.12 -8.38 -8.69
CA ALA A 225 5.49 -8.10 -9.09
C ALA A 225 5.55 -7.18 -10.32
N LEU A 226 4.82 -7.51 -11.39
CA LEU A 226 4.78 -6.70 -12.61
C LEU A 226 4.32 -5.27 -12.33
N PHE A 227 3.27 -5.13 -11.55
CA PHE A 227 2.74 -3.82 -11.17
C PHE A 227 3.77 -3.02 -10.35
N SER A 228 4.44 -3.65 -9.38
CA SER A 228 5.48 -2.97 -8.59
C SER A 228 6.70 -2.58 -9.44
N LEU A 229 7.03 -3.36 -10.47
CA LEU A 229 8.08 -3.02 -11.44
C LEU A 229 7.71 -1.77 -12.25
N ILE A 230 6.49 -1.69 -12.75
CA ILE A 230 5.99 -0.51 -13.48
C ILE A 230 6.09 0.74 -12.62
N LEU A 231 5.71 0.64 -11.34
CA LEU A 231 5.81 1.76 -10.40
C LEU A 231 7.27 2.13 -10.07
N ALA A 232 8.15 1.13 -9.99
CA ALA A 232 9.57 1.35 -9.78
C ALA A 232 10.20 2.13 -10.94
N ILE A 233 9.91 1.73 -12.18
CA ILE A 233 10.38 2.41 -13.40
C ILE A 233 9.80 3.84 -13.51
N SER A 234 8.54 4.04 -13.12
CA SER A 234 7.92 5.37 -13.12
C SER A 234 8.40 6.29 -11.99
N GLY A 235 9.35 5.85 -11.14
CA GLY A 235 9.94 6.65 -10.07
C GLY A 235 9.00 7.06 -8.94
N LYS A 236 7.82 6.44 -8.87
CA LYS A 236 6.75 6.85 -7.93
C LYS A 236 6.92 6.32 -6.50
N SER A 237 7.82 5.37 -6.26
CA SER A 237 8.05 4.81 -4.93
C SER A 237 9.43 4.18 -4.80
N ASN A 238 10.18 4.58 -3.77
CA ASN A 238 11.52 4.05 -3.48
C ASN A 238 11.52 2.58 -3.00
N TYR A 239 10.36 2.04 -2.61
CA TYR A 239 10.22 0.67 -2.08
C TYR A 239 9.73 -0.33 -3.11
N SER A 240 9.36 0.14 -4.30
CA SER A 240 8.77 -0.70 -5.35
C SER A 240 9.72 -1.79 -5.83
N TYR A 241 11.02 -1.50 -5.96
CA TYR A 241 12.02 -2.50 -6.34
C TYR A 241 12.13 -3.63 -5.30
N MET A 242 12.11 -3.28 -4.00
CA MET A 242 12.18 -4.29 -2.94
C MET A 242 10.95 -5.22 -2.98
N PHE A 243 9.78 -4.63 -3.14
CA PHE A 243 8.54 -5.41 -3.26
C PHE A 243 8.52 -6.28 -4.53
N PHE A 244 9.01 -5.77 -5.64
CA PHE A 244 9.18 -6.53 -6.88
C PHE A 244 10.07 -7.76 -6.68
N PHE A 245 11.28 -7.58 -6.13
CA PHE A 245 12.19 -8.69 -5.90
C PHE A 245 11.64 -9.71 -4.90
N MET A 246 10.97 -9.25 -3.84
CA MET A 246 10.31 -10.13 -2.88
C MET A 246 9.25 -11.00 -3.56
N CYS A 247 8.35 -10.40 -4.33
CA CYS A 247 7.31 -11.13 -5.07
C CYS A 247 7.91 -12.08 -6.11
N LEU A 248 8.94 -11.65 -6.84
CA LEU A 248 9.60 -12.47 -7.86
C LEU A 248 10.21 -13.73 -7.25
N ILE A 249 10.98 -13.57 -6.17
CA ILE A 249 11.64 -14.71 -5.50
C ILE A 249 10.59 -15.65 -4.89
N TYR A 250 9.55 -15.10 -4.28
CA TYR A 250 8.48 -15.92 -3.73
C TYR A 250 7.69 -16.67 -4.82
N ALA A 251 7.45 -16.04 -5.98
CA ALA A 251 6.84 -16.72 -7.12
C ALA A 251 7.72 -17.87 -7.66
N VAL A 252 9.02 -17.66 -7.71
CA VAL A 252 9.98 -18.71 -8.11
C VAL A 252 10.01 -19.85 -7.09
N TYR A 253 9.99 -19.52 -5.80
CA TYR A 253 9.90 -20.48 -4.72
C TYR A 253 8.64 -21.36 -4.83
N LEU A 254 7.46 -20.78 -5.02
CA LEU A 254 6.20 -21.51 -5.18
C LEU A 254 6.19 -22.45 -6.40
N ASN A 255 6.92 -22.08 -7.46
CA ASN A 255 7.03 -22.90 -8.67
C ASN A 255 8.21 -23.86 -8.67
N HIS A 256 8.96 -23.94 -7.59
CA HIS A 256 10.08 -24.86 -7.46
C HIS A 256 9.75 -26.31 -7.88
N PRO A 257 8.60 -26.92 -7.51
CA PRO A 257 8.23 -28.24 -7.97
C PRO A 257 8.09 -28.35 -9.51
N LEU A 258 7.53 -27.35 -10.14
CA LEU A 258 7.38 -27.27 -11.60
C LEU A 258 8.74 -27.07 -12.30
N ILE A 259 9.58 -26.21 -11.73
CA ILE A 259 10.94 -25.96 -12.24
C ILE A 259 11.75 -27.26 -12.21
N ASN A 260 11.66 -28.04 -11.13
CA ASN A 260 12.31 -29.34 -11.01
C ASN A 260 11.79 -30.36 -12.03
N LEU A 261 10.50 -30.31 -12.36
CA LEU A 261 9.93 -31.18 -13.38
C LEU A 261 10.48 -30.85 -14.78
N CYS A 262 10.64 -29.55 -15.09
CA CYS A 262 11.10 -29.08 -16.41
C CYS A 262 12.62 -29.22 -16.60
N PHE A 263 13.41 -28.90 -15.57
CA PHE A 263 14.87 -28.75 -15.69
C PHE A 263 15.69 -29.85 -15.03
N SER A 264 15.04 -30.85 -14.37
CA SER A 264 15.73 -31.98 -13.70
C SER A 264 16.91 -31.55 -12.83
N MET A 265 16.71 -30.53 -12.00
CA MET A 265 17.77 -30.00 -11.15
C MET A 265 18.24 -31.06 -10.15
N GLY A 266 19.55 -31.08 -9.88
CA GLY A 266 20.12 -32.01 -8.90
C GLY A 266 19.59 -31.74 -7.49
N GLY A 267 19.43 -32.79 -6.68
CA GLY A 267 18.81 -32.73 -5.37
C GLY A 267 19.37 -31.66 -4.45
N ASN A 268 20.69 -31.52 -4.40
CA ASN A 268 21.35 -30.52 -3.56
C ASN A 268 21.01 -29.09 -3.98
N PHE A 269 21.06 -28.81 -5.29
CA PHE A 269 20.75 -27.46 -5.79
C PHE A 269 19.30 -27.05 -5.48
N SER A 270 18.38 -27.97 -5.64
CA SER A 270 16.97 -27.75 -5.36
C SER A 270 16.73 -27.37 -3.89
N TYR A 271 17.38 -28.08 -2.98
CA TYR A 271 17.30 -27.80 -1.54
C TYR A 271 17.92 -26.46 -1.15
N VAL A 272 19.14 -26.18 -1.68
CA VAL A 272 19.82 -24.87 -1.49
C VAL A 272 18.91 -23.73 -1.93
N PHE A 273 18.29 -23.89 -3.08
CA PHE A 273 17.44 -22.89 -3.67
C PHE A 273 16.19 -22.64 -2.84
N GLU A 274 15.53 -23.70 -2.37
CA GLU A 274 14.34 -23.63 -1.49
C GLU A 274 14.68 -22.87 -0.20
N TYR A 275 15.75 -23.27 0.49
CA TYR A 275 16.22 -22.62 1.72
C TYR A 275 16.57 -21.15 1.50
N PHE A 276 17.37 -20.86 0.50
CA PHE A 276 17.78 -19.49 0.20
C PHE A 276 16.57 -18.59 -0.07
N CYS A 277 15.62 -19.05 -0.87
CA CYS A 277 14.41 -18.25 -1.18
C CYS A 277 13.61 -17.93 0.07
N THR A 278 13.41 -18.88 0.97
CA THR A 278 12.67 -18.69 2.23
C THR A 278 13.33 -17.60 3.10
N TYR A 279 14.64 -17.73 3.37
CA TYR A 279 15.35 -16.76 4.21
C TYR A 279 15.46 -15.38 3.55
N PHE A 280 15.58 -15.34 2.22
CA PHE A 280 15.56 -14.08 1.48
C PHE A 280 14.21 -13.37 1.58
N VAL A 281 13.10 -14.10 1.55
CA VAL A 281 11.77 -13.53 1.77
C VAL A 281 11.67 -12.93 3.17
N TYR A 282 12.14 -13.62 4.21
CA TYR A 282 12.17 -13.06 5.58
C TYR A 282 12.99 -11.77 5.66
N LEU A 283 14.17 -11.75 5.04
CA LEU A 283 15.02 -10.55 4.97
C LEU A 283 14.27 -9.38 4.30
N MET A 284 13.63 -9.64 3.15
CA MET A 284 12.88 -8.61 2.42
C MET A 284 11.68 -8.07 3.21
N VAL A 285 10.96 -8.95 3.93
CA VAL A 285 9.86 -8.56 4.82
C VAL A 285 10.36 -7.65 5.95
N ILE A 286 11.48 -8.01 6.60
CA ILE A 286 12.10 -7.21 7.66
C ILE A 286 12.50 -5.83 7.10
N MET A 287 13.24 -5.79 5.99
CA MET A 287 13.69 -4.56 5.36
C MET A 287 12.52 -3.64 4.98
N LEU A 288 11.47 -4.21 4.40
CA LEU A 288 10.31 -3.45 3.95
C LEU A 288 9.53 -2.88 5.14
N GLN A 289 9.31 -3.66 6.20
CA GLN A 289 8.63 -3.18 7.40
C GLN A 289 9.44 -2.13 8.16
N ASN A 290 10.76 -2.30 8.28
CA ASN A 290 11.65 -1.29 8.88
C ASN A 290 11.48 0.08 8.21
N ARG A 291 11.44 0.10 6.89
CA ARG A 291 11.31 1.34 6.10
C ARG A 291 9.90 1.92 6.16
N LEU A 292 8.88 1.08 6.07
CA LEU A 292 7.49 1.54 6.16
C LEU A 292 7.12 2.07 7.55
N CYS A 293 7.77 1.53 8.61
CA CYS A 293 7.60 1.99 9.98
C CYS A 293 8.54 3.14 10.37
N ASN A 294 9.41 3.61 9.46
CA ASN A 294 10.40 4.67 9.72
C ASN A 294 11.21 4.41 10.99
N LEU A 295 11.69 3.18 11.17
CA LEU A 295 12.46 2.81 12.35
C LEU A 295 13.79 3.56 12.43
N ASN A 296 14.33 3.71 13.64
CA ASN A 296 15.64 4.29 13.86
C ASN A 296 16.70 3.56 13.01
N LYS A 297 17.54 4.32 12.31
CA LYS A 297 18.55 3.83 11.38
C LYS A 297 19.45 2.74 11.99
N ASN A 298 19.80 2.86 13.27
CA ASN A 298 20.62 1.86 13.96
C ASN A 298 19.89 0.52 14.11
N VAL A 299 18.62 0.54 14.54
CA VAL A 299 17.81 -0.67 14.71
C VAL A 299 17.56 -1.35 13.35
N SER A 300 17.21 -0.56 12.33
CA SER A 300 17.04 -1.04 10.97
C SER A 300 18.32 -1.70 10.44
N SER A 301 19.47 -1.02 10.54
CA SER A 301 20.74 -1.56 10.05
C SER A 301 21.15 -2.84 10.77
N ILE A 302 20.98 -2.94 12.08
CA ILE A 302 21.34 -4.15 12.85
C ILE A 302 20.46 -5.34 12.41
N SER A 303 19.14 -5.15 12.31
CA SER A 303 18.22 -6.22 11.90
C SER A 303 18.44 -6.66 10.43
N GLU A 304 18.74 -5.72 9.53
CA GLU A 304 19.03 -6.00 8.12
C GLU A 304 20.37 -6.73 7.95
N ILE A 305 21.39 -6.35 8.70
CA ILE A 305 22.70 -7.05 8.72
C ILE A 305 22.51 -8.45 9.29
N CYS A 306 21.79 -8.60 10.41
CA CYS A 306 21.51 -9.91 11.00
C CYS A 306 20.78 -10.82 10.00
N GLY A 307 19.71 -10.36 9.39
CA GLY A 307 18.98 -11.10 8.36
C GLY A 307 19.84 -11.48 7.16
N SER A 308 20.71 -10.58 6.70
CA SER A 308 21.64 -10.84 5.58
C SER A 308 22.67 -11.92 5.93
N VAL A 309 23.19 -11.88 7.15
CA VAL A 309 24.14 -12.91 7.65
C VAL A 309 23.46 -14.27 7.70
N PHE A 310 22.24 -14.36 8.23
CA PHE A 310 21.52 -15.65 8.27
C PHE A 310 21.13 -16.15 6.89
N CYS A 311 20.76 -15.26 5.95
CA CYS A 311 20.53 -15.63 4.56
C CYS A 311 21.80 -16.21 3.91
N ALA A 312 22.96 -15.59 4.17
CA ALA A 312 24.25 -16.11 3.71
C ALA A 312 24.61 -17.47 4.37
N ILE A 313 24.36 -17.63 5.67
CA ILE A 313 24.57 -18.90 6.38
C ILE A 313 23.67 -19.98 5.78
N ALA A 314 22.39 -19.72 5.54
CA ALA A 314 21.46 -20.68 4.94
C ALA A 314 21.91 -21.09 3.53
N PHE A 315 22.38 -20.15 2.73
CA PHE A 315 22.92 -20.42 1.39
C PHE A 315 24.18 -21.30 1.44
N VAL A 316 25.15 -20.94 2.29
CA VAL A 316 26.38 -21.70 2.47
C VAL A 316 26.10 -23.11 3.04
N TYR A 317 25.23 -23.20 4.05
CA TYR A 317 24.77 -24.45 4.62
C TYR A 317 24.20 -25.38 3.54
N GLY A 318 23.28 -24.87 2.72
CA GLY A 318 22.69 -25.66 1.64
C GLY A 318 23.73 -26.21 0.66
N ILE A 319 24.71 -25.40 0.24
CA ILE A 319 25.77 -25.84 -0.71
C ILE A 319 26.66 -26.91 -0.08
N PHE A 320 27.06 -26.74 1.18
CA PHE A 320 28.06 -27.58 1.81
C PHE A 320 27.47 -28.76 2.58
N THR A 321 26.14 -28.86 2.75
CA THR A 321 25.48 -29.96 3.48
C THR A 321 26.02 -31.35 3.12
N PRO A 322 26.25 -31.72 1.85
CA PRO A 322 26.76 -33.05 1.52
C PRO A 322 28.19 -33.35 2.06
N TYR A 323 28.92 -32.29 2.37
CA TYR A 323 30.32 -32.40 2.86
C TYR A 323 30.46 -32.19 4.36
N LEU A 324 29.37 -31.82 5.05
CA LEU A 324 29.38 -31.53 6.46
C LEU A 324 29.12 -32.80 7.28
N SER A 325 29.65 -32.85 8.50
CA SER A 325 29.32 -33.94 9.44
C SER A 325 27.89 -33.77 9.96
N ALA A 326 27.23 -34.88 10.30
CA ALA A 326 25.87 -34.88 10.84
C ALA A 326 25.66 -33.92 12.03
N PRO A 327 26.56 -33.85 13.05
CA PRO A 327 26.42 -32.91 14.16
C PRO A 327 26.45 -31.45 13.69
N LEU A 328 27.27 -31.13 12.69
CA LEU A 328 27.37 -29.76 12.16
C LEU A 328 26.13 -29.38 11.33
N CYS A 329 25.58 -30.33 10.56
CA CYS A 329 24.32 -30.14 9.85
C CYS A 329 23.18 -29.89 10.83
N THR A 330 23.07 -30.67 11.90
CA THR A 330 22.05 -30.47 12.94
C THR A 330 22.21 -29.11 13.63
N PHE A 331 23.44 -28.73 13.96
CA PHE A 331 23.71 -27.40 14.55
C PHE A 331 23.29 -26.26 13.63
N LEU A 332 23.69 -26.28 12.36
CA LEU A 332 23.36 -25.22 11.40
C LEU A 332 21.86 -25.17 11.10
N SER A 333 21.20 -26.30 10.96
CA SER A 333 19.75 -26.40 10.81
C SER A 333 19.02 -25.79 12.02
N THR A 334 19.45 -26.16 13.25
CA THR A 334 18.89 -25.58 14.48
C THR A 334 19.11 -24.07 14.55
N LEU A 335 20.29 -23.60 14.15
CA LEU A 335 20.60 -22.16 14.09
C LEU A 335 19.68 -21.43 13.13
N CYS A 336 19.41 -22.00 11.96
CA CYS A 336 18.46 -21.47 10.99
C CYS A 336 17.04 -21.40 11.55
N ASN A 337 16.57 -22.47 12.21
CA ASN A 337 15.25 -22.50 12.84
C ASN A 337 15.13 -21.45 13.96
N VAL A 338 16.19 -21.25 14.76
CA VAL A 338 16.22 -20.19 15.79
C VAL A 338 16.06 -18.81 15.15
N PHE A 339 16.67 -18.58 13.99
CA PHE A 339 16.50 -17.31 13.29
C PHE A 339 15.05 -17.06 12.85
N GLU A 340 14.32 -18.07 12.41
CA GLU A 340 12.89 -17.93 12.06
C GLU A 340 12.08 -17.41 13.25
N TRP A 341 12.34 -17.93 14.45
CA TRP A 341 11.71 -17.47 15.69
C TRP A 341 12.12 -16.04 16.05
N LEU A 342 13.39 -15.73 15.93
CA LEU A 342 13.88 -14.36 16.17
C LEU A 342 13.26 -13.37 15.19
N ALA A 343 13.14 -13.74 13.92
CA ALA A 343 12.47 -12.93 12.91
C ALA A 343 10.98 -12.72 13.24
N ALA A 344 10.26 -13.79 13.64
CA ALA A 344 8.86 -13.68 14.03
C ALA A 344 8.67 -12.77 15.25
N ILE A 345 9.49 -12.92 16.30
CA ILE A 345 9.46 -12.06 17.50
C ILE A 345 9.76 -10.61 17.13
N TYR A 346 10.77 -10.38 16.29
CA TYR A 346 11.15 -9.04 15.82
C TYR A 346 10.01 -8.38 15.04
N LEU A 347 9.37 -9.11 14.12
CA LEU A 347 8.25 -8.60 13.33
C LEU A 347 7.05 -8.25 14.22
N VAL A 348 6.72 -9.08 15.21
CA VAL A 348 5.66 -8.77 16.19
C VAL A 348 6.01 -7.53 17.00
N ALA A 349 7.27 -7.36 17.39
CA ALA A 349 7.75 -6.17 18.11
C ALA A 349 7.63 -4.91 17.23
N ILE A 350 8.00 -4.96 15.94
CA ILE A 350 7.80 -3.86 14.98
C ILE A 350 6.32 -3.51 14.84
N GLY A 351 5.46 -4.51 14.65
CA GLY A 351 4.02 -4.31 14.52
C GLY A 351 3.41 -3.63 15.76
N THR A 352 3.86 -4.06 16.95
CA THR A 352 3.46 -3.45 18.24
C THR A 352 3.95 -2.00 18.34
N TYR A 353 5.21 -1.76 18.01
CA TYR A 353 5.79 -0.41 17.95
C TYR A 353 5.01 0.49 16.99
N ALA A 354 4.64 -0.02 15.82
CA ALA A 354 3.87 0.72 14.83
C ALA A 354 2.49 1.15 15.34
N VAL A 355 1.80 0.28 16.09
CA VAL A 355 0.50 0.62 16.72
C VAL A 355 0.68 1.63 17.84
N PHE A 356 1.73 1.50 18.69
CA PHE A 356 2.00 2.44 19.77
C PHE A 356 2.31 3.85 19.27
N ASN A 357 3.02 3.98 18.14
CA ASN A 357 3.40 5.27 17.57
C ASN A 357 2.41 5.78 16.50
N ASP A 358 1.22 5.17 16.42
CA ASP A 358 0.15 5.55 15.50
C ASP A 358 0.62 5.59 14.02
N ILE A 359 1.57 4.72 13.68
CA ILE A 359 2.08 4.62 12.32
C ILE A 359 0.94 4.14 11.42
N LYS A 360 0.78 4.82 10.29
CA LYS A 360 -0.23 4.48 9.30
C LYS A 360 -0.10 3.00 8.91
N TYR A 361 -1.21 2.26 8.95
CA TYR A 361 -1.27 0.81 8.72
C TYR A 361 -0.59 -0.09 9.77
N GLY A 362 -0.11 0.44 10.90
CA GLY A 362 0.53 -0.35 11.97
C GLY A 362 -0.33 -1.51 12.47
N ARG A 363 -1.66 -1.35 12.50
CA ARG A 363 -2.63 -2.41 12.88
C ARG A 363 -2.59 -3.60 11.92
N ILE A 364 -2.41 -3.35 10.61
CA ILE A 364 -2.35 -4.38 9.59
C ILE A 364 -1.02 -5.14 9.68
N PHE A 365 0.09 -4.41 9.90
CA PHE A 365 1.39 -5.04 10.15
C PHE A 365 1.33 -5.96 11.36
N LEU A 366 0.80 -5.48 12.48
CA LEU A 366 0.67 -6.29 13.68
C LEU A 366 -0.15 -7.55 13.43
N PHE A 367 -1.28 -7.43 12.76
CA PHE A 367 -2.12 -8.58 12.42
C PHE A 367 -1.36 -9.63 11.61
N GLY A 368 -0.73 -9.25 10.50
CA GLY A 368 0.06 -10.17 9.66
C GLY A 368 1.22 -10.82 10.41
N ASN A 369 1.94 -10.03 11.23
CA ASN A 369 3.08 -10.53 12.00
C ASN A 369 2.66 -11.52 13.09
N VAL A 370 1.54 -11.28 13.77
CA VAL A 370 1.00 -12.21 14.76
C VAL A 370 0.51 -13.50 14.09
N CYS A 371 -0.17 -13.41 12.94
CA CYS A 371 -0.58 -14.59 12.17
C CYS A 371 0.63 -15.45 11.79
N PHE A 372 1.72 -14.83 11.35
CA PHE A 372 2.96 -15.53 11.03
C PHE A 372 3.58 -16.23 12.25
N ALA A 373 3.71 -15.50 13.36
CA ALA A 373 4.27 -16.08 14.60
C ALA A 373 3.43 -17.26 15.13
N VAL A 374 2.10 -17.14 15.07
CA VAL A 374 1.19 -18.22 15.51
C VAL A 374 1.25 -19.41 14.57
N SER A 375 1.36 -19.20 13.24
CA SER A 375 1.48 -20.32 12.30
C SER A 375 2.77 -21.12 12.53
N LEU A 376 3.89 -20.44 12.83
CA LEU A 376 5.13 -21.13 13.23
C LEU A 376 4.97 -21.93 14.52
N LEU A 377 4.26 -21.39 15.50
CA LEU A 377 3.99 -22.08 16.76
C LEU A 377 3.14 -23.33 16.53
N LEU A 378 2.08 -23.23 15.74
CA LEU A 378 1.18 -24.34 15.44
C LEU A 378 1.88 -25.44 14.65
N TYR A 379 2.82 -25.09 13.77
CA TYR A 379 3.65 -26.07 13.06
C TYR A 379 4.44 -27.00 13.99
N ILE A 380 4.93 -26.49 15.11
CA ILE A 380 5.62 -27.32 16.10
C ILE A 380 4.63 -28.18 16.92
N ILE A 381 3.46 -27.60 17.23
CA ILE A 381 2.47 -28.29 18.08
C ILE A 381 1.72 -29.38 17.29
N GLN A 382 1.49 -29.18 15.99
CA GLN A 382 0.82 -30.13 15.12
C GLN A 382 1.84 -31.05 14.44
N PRO A 383 2.13 -32.25 15.00
CA PRO A 383 3.05 -33.19 14.39
C PRO A 383 2.45 -33.75 13.09
N LEU A 384 3.30 -34.12 12.15
CA LEU A 384 2.94 -34.87 10.96
C LEU A 384 1.85 -34.17 10.12
N TYR A 385 2.24 -33.07 9.49
CA TYR A 385 1.41 -32.40 8.49
C TYR A 385 2.05 -32.49 7.11
N ASP A 386 1.33 -33.07 6.15
CA ASP A 386 1.67 -33.05 4.72
C ASP A 386 0.37 -32.85 3.92
N SER A 387 0.32 -31.78 3.17
CA SER A 387 -0.90 -31.33 2.51
C SER A 387 -1.29 -32.20 1.30
N ILE A 388 -2.59 -32.37 1.12
CA ILE A 388 -3.18 -33.11 -0.01
C ILE A 388 -3.30 -32.20 -1.24
N TYR A 389 -3.90 -31.02 -1.08
CA TYR A 389 -4.33 -30.14 -2.18
C TYR A 389 -3.45 -28.91 -2.37
N THR A 390 -2.52 -28.63 -1.46
CA THR A 390 -1.63 -27.49 -1.57
C THR A 390 -0.22 -27.92 -1.20
N ASP A 391 0.82 -27.35 -1.80
CA ASP A 391 2.19 -27.57 -1.36
C ASP A 391 2.57 -26.71 -0.15
N GLN A 392 1.62 -25.93 0.39
CA GLN A 392 1.85 -24.86 1.33
C GLN A 392 1.14 -25.11 2.65
N SER A 393 1.71 -25.93 3.50
CA SER A 393 1.09 -26.23 4.78
C SER A 393 1.52 -25.29 5.91
N VAL A 394 2.78 -24.92 5.91
CA VAL A 394 3.41 -24.11 6.96
C VAL A 394 3.38 -22.63 6.62
N GLU A 395 3.13 -22.29 5.36
CA GLU A 395 3.34 -20.96 4.79
C GLU A 395 2.12 -20.05 4.84
N ILE A 396 1.00 -20.47 5.46
CA ILE A 396 -0.19 -19.62 5.62
C ILE A 396 0.17 -18.33 6.34
N GLY A 397 1.07 -18.40 7.31
CA GLY A 397 1.59 -17.23 8.01
C GLY A 397 2.37 -16.31 7.07
N ILE A 398 3.23 -16.87 6.21
CA ILE A 398 3.99 -16.10 5.21
C ILE A 398 3.03 -15.47 4.20
N LEU A 399 2.07 -16.23 3.68
CA LEU A 399 1.05 -15.73 2.76
C LEU A 399 0.22 -14.60 3.39
N THR A 400 -0.13 -14.73 4.66
CA THR A 400 -0.88 -13.70 5.39
C THR A 400 -0.05 -12.42 5.53
N ILE A 401 1.23 -12.52 5.93
CA ILE A 401 2.10 -11.34 6.06
C ILE A 401 2.36 -10.68 4.71
N LEU A 402 2.56 -11.46 3.64
CA LEU A 402 2.71 -10.97 2.28
C LEU A 402 1.44 -10.29 1.79
N GLY A 403 0.27 -10.86 2.07
CA GLY A 403 -1.03 -10.26 1.76
C GLY A 403 -1.25 -8.93 2.49
N CYS A 404 -0.89 -8.85 3.78
CA CYS A 404 -0.92 -7.61 4.55
C CYS A 404 0.04 -6.56 3.98
N LEU A 405 1.26 -6.95 3.63
CA LEU A 405 2.24 -6.06 3.01
C LEU A 405 1.77 -5.58 1.63
N TYR A 406 1.18 -6.46 0.83
CA TYR A 406 0.59 -6.10 -0.45
C TYR A 406 -0.52 -5.07 -0.30
N PHE A 407 -1.42 -5.28 0.66
CA PHE A 407 -2.50 -4.32 0.95
C PHE A 407 -1.94 -2.96 1.39
N VAL A 408 -0.98 -2.95 2.32
CA VAL A 408 -0.35 -1.71 2.80
C VAL A 408 0.39 -0.98 1.68
N TYR A 409 1.09 -1.72 0.84
CA TYR A 409 1.78 -1.17 -0.31
C TYR A 409 0.81 -0.48 -1.27
N TRP A 410 -0.29 -1.16 -1.63
CA TRP A 410 -1.36 -0.60 -2.46
C TRP A 410 -2.01 0.65 -1.84
N ALA A 411 -2.37 0.56 -0.58
CA ALA A 411 -2.96 1.68 0.13
C ALA A 411 -2.01 2.89 0.19
N SER A 412 -0.71 2.65 0.40
CA SER A 412 0.32 3.70 0.37
C SER A 412 0.45 4.37 -0.99
N ILE A 413 0.34 3.60 -2.08
CA ILE A 413 0.37 4.15 -3.44
C ILE A 413 -0.85 5.03 -3.70
N ILE A 414 -2.04 4.55 -3.34
CA ILE A 414 -3.29 5.33 -3.49
C ILE A 414 -3.21 6.63 -2.72
N ASP A 415 -2.69 6.61 -1.49
CA ASP A 415 -2.52 7.81 -0.68
C ASP A 415 -1.51 8.78 -1.30
N ASN A 416 -0.38 8.29 -1.78
CA ASN A 416 0.61 9.13 -2.45
C ASN A 416 0.05 9.74 -3.74
N TYR A 417 -0.73 8.96 -4.50
CA TYR A 417 -1.40 9.46 -5.70
C TYR A 417 -2.40 10.58 -5.38
N ARG A 418 -3.23 10.38 -4.33
CA ARG A 418 -4.17 11.42 -3.86
C ARG A 418 -3.46 12.69 -3.42
N ARG A 419 -2.37 12.55 -2.66
CA ARG A 419 -1.55 13.71 -2.25
C ARG A 419 -0.97 14.46 -3.43
N ASN A 420 -0.47 13.74 -4.43
CA ASN A 420 0.09 14.35 -5.63
C ASN A 420 -0.96 15.13 -6.42
N ILE A 421 -2.20 14.62 -6.51
CA ILE A 421 -3.32 15.37 -7.15
C ILE A 421 -3.58 16.67 -6.39
N VAL A 422 -3.71 16.61 -5.06
CA VAL A 422 -3.96 17.81 -4.24
C VAL A 422 -2.83 18.83 -4.41
N LEU A 423 -1.57 18.39 -4.35
CA LEU A 423 -0.42 19.28 -4.54
C LEU A 423 -0.36 19.89 -5.96
N ASP A 424 -0.76 19.15 -6.99
CA ASP A 424 -0.83 19.67 -8.36
C ASP A 424 -1.94 20.72 -8.51
N ASP A 425 -3.08 20.50 -7.87
CA ASP A 425 -4.17 21.47 -7.84
C ASP A 425 -3.77 22.76 -7.07
N GLU A 426 -3.11 22.62 -5.90
CA GLU A 426 -2.58 23.78 -5.15
C GLU A 426 -1.54 24.55 -5.99
N ARG A 427 -0.65 23.84 -6.67
CA ARG A 427 0.33 24.45 -7.56
C ARG A 427 -0.33 25.24 -8.70
N ARG A 428 -1.34 24.66 -9.35
CA ARG A 428 -2.09 25.33 -10.42
C ARG A 428 -2.82 26.59 -9.92
N LEU A 429 -3.37 26.54 -8.71
CA LEU A 429 -3.98 27.70 -8.08
C LEU A 429 -2.95 28.80 -7.83
N MET A 430 -1.79 28.43 -7.30
CA MET A 430 -0.70 29.38 -7.05
C MET A 430 -0.15 30.01 -8.34
N GLU A 431 0.01 29.22 -9.41
CA GLU A 431 0.40 29.72 -10.74
C GLU A 431 -0.63 30.72 -11.29
N ARG A 432 -1.93 30.48 -11.13
CA ARG A 432 -2.99 31.43 -11.52
C ARG A 432 -2.92 32.73 -10.72
N GLN A 433 -2.71 32.65 -9.40
CA GLN A 433 -2.54 33.84 -8.57
C GLN A 433 -1.34 34.68 -9.00
N ILE A 434 -0.19 34.02 -9.25
CA ILE A 434 1.02 34.74 -9.75
C ILE A 434 0.75 35.44 -11.08
N ASN A 435 0.03 34.81 -11.98
CA ASN A 435 -0.30 35.43 -13.27
C ASN A 435 -1.23 36.63 -13.09
N LEU A 436 -2.25 36.55 -12.24
CA LEU A 436 -3.12 37.68 -11.90
C LEU A 436 -2.32 38.84 -11.26
N TYR A 437 -1.37 38.53 -10.36
CA TYR A 437 -0.49 39.56 -9.79
C TYR A 437 0.38 40.25 -10.86
N LYS A 438 0.90 39.47 -11.83
CA LYS A 438 1.68 40.06 -12.96
C LYS A 438 0.83 40.99 -13.82
N GLU A 439 -0.38 40.59 -14.18
CA GLU A 439 -1.30 41.42 -14.97
C GLU A 439 -1.65 42.71 -14.23
N ASN A 440 -1.99 42.62 -12.93
CA ASN A 440 -2.26 43.78 -12.10
C ASN A 440 -1.03 44.70 -11.99
N TYR A 441 0.17 44.11 -11.84
CA TYR A 441 1.41 44.90 -11.76
C TYR A 441 1.67 45.68 -13.05
N VAL A 442 1.47 45.07 -14.21
CA VAL A 442 1.59 45.76 -15.52
C VAL A 442 0.60 46.91 -15.59
N HIS A 443 -0.66 46.70 -15.23
CA HIS A 443 -1.69 47.74 -15.27
C HIS A 443 -1.38 48.90 -14.31
N ILE A 444 -0.91 48.62 -13.11
CA ILE A 444 -0.47 49.65 -12.15
C ILE A 444 0.72 50.46 -12.73
N THR A 445 1.66 49.75 -13.37
CA THR A 445 2.84 50.43 -13.98
C THR A 445 2.43 51.37 -15.11
N GLU A 446 1.50 50.95 -15.96
CA GLU A 446 0.93 51.79 -17.02
C GLU A 446 0.24 53.03 -16.44
N GLN A 447 -0.57 52.89 -15.40
CA GLN A 447 -1.22 54.01 -14.71
C GLN A 447 -0.21 54.98 -14.09
N ILE A 448 0.88 54.48 -13.54
CA ILE A 448 1.96 55.31 -12.99
C ILE A 448 2.63 56.13 -14.11
N GLU A 449 2.87 55.53 -15.28
CA GLU A 449 3.45 56.22 -16.42
C GLU A 449 2.53 57.30 -16.98
N GLU A 450 1.24 57.00 -17.13
CA GLU A 450 0.25 57.98 -17.52
C GLU A 450 0.18 59.15 -16.53
N THR A 451 0.18 58.85 -15.23
CA THR A 451 0.18 59.88 -14.18
C THR A 451 1.46 60.76 -14.22
N ARG A 452 2.62 60.15 -14.53
CA ARG A 452 3.89 60.85 -14.69
C ARG A 452 3.83 61.81 -15.90
N LYS A 453 3.26 61.33 -17.01
CA LYS A 453 3.09 62.13 -18.22
C LYS A 453 2.17 63.34 -17.98
N LEU A 454 1.00 63.11 -17.40
CA LEU A 454 0.09 64.18 -17.00
C LEU A 454 0.75 65.22 -16.09
N ARG A 455 1.53 64.76 -15.09
CA ARG A 455 2.25 65.65 -14.17
C ARG A 455 3.34 66.44 -14.87
N HIS A 456 4.01 65.88 -15.87
CA HIS A 456 4.99 66.56 -16.69
C HIS A 456 4.33 67.67 -17.54
N ASP A 457 3.23 67.35 -18.18
CA ASP A 457 2.49 68.25 -19.02
C ASP A 457 1.89 69.43 -18.21
N MET A 458 1.33 69.13 -17.02
CA MET A 458 0.88 70.18 -16.09
C MET A 458 2.02 71.11 -15.65
N ARG A 459 3.23 70.55 -15.38
CA ARG A 459 4.39 71.41 -15.06
C ARG A 459 4.77 72.35 -16.22
N GLN A 460 4.64 71.91 -17.47
CA GLN A 460 4.87 72.77 -18.62
C GLN A 460 3.85 73.88 -18.67
N HIS A 461 2.54 73.60 -18.51
CA HIS A 461 1.49 74.55 -18.44
C HIS A 461 1.71 75.63 -17.35
N PHE A 462 2.09 75.17 -16.13
CA PHE A 462 2.41 76.05 -15.02
C PHE A 462 3.63 76.97 -15.31
N ARG A 463 4.65 76.45 -16.02
CA ARG A 463 5.77 77.29 -16.46
C ARG A 463 5.36 78.38 -17.40
N VAL A 464 4.54 78.06 -18.39
CA VAL A 464 4.02 79.06 -19.36
C VAL A 464 3.16 80.09 -18.64
N ILE A 465 2.28 79.73 -17.76
CA ILE A 465 1.45 80.60 -16.94
C ILE A 465 2.33 81.51 -16.06
N SER A 466 3.36 80.92 -15.41
CA SER A 466 4.30 81.66 -14.57
C SER A 466 5.13 82.70 -15.36
N ASP A 467 5.53 82.35 -16.58
CA ASP A 467 6.25 83.24 -17.49
C ASP A 467 5.40 84.41 -17.91
N PHE A 468 4.14 84.14 -18.28
CA PHE A 468 3.20 85.27 -18.60
C PHE A 468 2.94 86.15 -17.36
N ALA A 469 2.82 85.55 -16.16
CA ALA A 469 2.61 86.29 -14.92
C ALA A 469 3.82 87.18 -14.56
N ASN A 470 5.05 86.64 -14.68
CA ASN A 470 6.29 87.35 -14.41
C ASN A 470 6.47 88.57 -15.38
N ASN A 471 6.03 88.38 -16.62
CA ASN A 471 6.09 89.42 -17.63
C ASN A 471 4.86 90.41 -17.62
N ARG A 472 3.97 90.32 -16.61
CA ARG A 472 2.73 91.11 -16.42
C ARG A 472 1.78 91.03 -17.61
N GLN A 473 1.77 89.93 -18.39
CA GLN A 473 0.91 89.71 -19.56
C GLN A 473 -0.38 88.99 -19.14
N PHE A 474 -1.20 89.65 -18.35
CA PHE A 474 -2.39 89.03 -17.76
C PHE A 474 -3.45 88.59 -18.78
N ASP A 475 -3.59 89.36 -19.86
CA ASP A 475 -4.53 89.05 -20.96
C ASP A 475 -4.18 87.74 -21.65
N LYS A 476 -2.89 87.41 -21.80
CA LYS A 476 -2.41 86.17 -22.39
C LYS A 476 -2.62 85.00 -21.47
N ILE A 477 -2.62 85.17 -20.16
CA ILE A 477 -2.95 84.12 -19.21
C ILE A 477 -4.43 83.72 -19.39
N ALA A 478 -5.31 84.68 -19.51
CA ALA A 478 -6.74 84.47 -19.71
C ALA A 478 -7.03 83.75 -21.04
N GLU A 479 -6.34 84.14 -22.11
CA GLU A 479 -6.44 83.54 -23.43
C GLU A 479 -5.91 82.06 -23.39
N TYR A 480 -4.73 81.80 -22.82
CA TYR A 480 -4.14 80.46 -22.67
C TYR A 480 -5.00 79.52 -21.83
N LEU A 481 -5.54 80.01 -20.72
CA LEU A 481 -6.45 79.20 -19.88
C LEU A 481 -7.78 78.95 -20.62
N LYS A 482 -8.28 79.87 -21.45
CA LYS A 482 -9.49 79.67 -22.25
C LYS A 482 -9.26 78.63 -23.36
N GLU A 483 -8.10 78.66 -24.01
CA GLU A 483 -7.71 77.69 -25.04
C GLU A 483 -7.54 76.27 -24.41
N TYR A 484 -6.85 76.21 -23.32
CA TYR A 484 -6.66 74.92 -22.56
C TYR A 484 -7.98 74.32 -22.03
N SER A 485 -8.90 75.16 -21.56
CA SER A 485 -10.23 74.73 -21.11
C SER A 485 -11.16 74.32 -22.24
N SER A 486 -10.94 74.77 -23.48
CA SER A 486 -11.73 74.37 -24.65
C SER A 486 -11.27 73.00 -25.23
N GLU A 487 -9.99 72.61 -25.04
CA GLU A 487 -9.45 71.33 -25.47
C GLU A 487 -9.77 70.19 -24.47
N THR A 488 -10.01 70.51 -23.21
CA THR A 488 -10.42 69.58 -22.18
C THR A 488 -11.95 69.54 -22.03
N ASN A 489 -12.64 69.01 -23.03
CA ASN A 489 -14.02 68.59 -22.84
C ASN A 489 -14.07 67.44 -21.90
N ASP A 490 -14.82 67.62 -20.80
CA ASP A 490 -15.31 66.73 -19.79
C ASP A 490 -14.45 66.43 -18.53
N THR A 491 -15.10 66.81 -17.47
CA THR A 491 -14.88 66.57 -16.05
C THR A 491 -13.87 67.47 -15.35
N VAL A 492 -14.37 68.53 -14.82
CA VAL A 492 -13.82 69.14 -13.61
C VAL A 492 -13.62 68.00 -12.58
N PRO A 493 -12.43 67.77 -12.08
CA PRO A 493 -12.24 66.74 -11.08
C PRO A 493 -13.06 67.07 -9.84
N LEU A 494 -14.16 66.39 -9.65
CA LEU A 494 -14.97 66.48 -8.44
C LEU A 494 -14.10 66.07 -7.24
N PHE A 495 -13.72 67.03 -6.43
CA PHE A 495 -12.96 66.78 -5.21
C PHE A 495 -13.94 66.30 -4.12
N PHE A 496 -13.85 65.03 -3.73
CA PHE A 496 -14.76 64.43 -2.74
C PHE A 496 -14.25 64.56 -1.30
N CYS A 497 -12.93 64.34 -1.08
CA CYS A 497 -12.33 64.42 0.25
C CYS A 497 -10.80 64.57 0.17
N GLU A 498 -10.15 64.86 1.31
CA GLU A 498 -8.70 65.03 1.41
C GLU A 498 -7.93 63.72 1.21
N ASN A 499 -8.49 62.58 1.62
CA ASN A 499 -7.84 61.29 1.48
C ASN A 499 -7.72 60.93 -0.02
N LEU A 500 -6.48 60.84 -0.50
CA LEU A 500 -6.17 60.61 -1.91
C LEU A 500 -6.70 59.27 -2.43
N THR A 501 -6.59 58.23 -1.65
CA THR A 501 -7.02 56.87 -2.00
C THR A 501 -8.54 56.81 -2.15
N LEU A 502 -9.28 57.36 -1.19
CA LEU A 502 -10.74 57.39 -1.26
C LEU A 502 -11.23 58.31 -2.38
N ASN A 503 -10.56 59.45 -2.58
CA ASN A 503 -10.92 60.39 -3.65
C ASN A 503 -10.78 59.73 -5.04
N ALA A 504 -9.70 58.97 -5.26
CA ALA A 504 -9.49 58.23 -6.51
C ALA A 504 -10.54 57.11 -6.72
N LEU A 505 -10.86 56.36 -5.68
CA LEU A 505 -11.89 55.30 -5.72
C LEU A 505 -13.27 55.89 -6.02
N LEU A 506 -13.63 57.01 -5.40
CA LEU A 506 -14.92 57.65 -5.63
C LEU A 506 -15.04 58.22 -7.06
N HIS A 507 -13.96 58.77 -7.60
CA HIS A 507 -13.92 59.19 -9.02
C HIS A 507 -14.26 58.04 -9.94
N PHE A 508 -13.59 56.89 -9.75
CA PHE A 508 -13.82 55.71 -10.56
C PHE A 508 -15.27 55.21 -10.44
N TYR A 509 -15.75 55.03 -9.20
CA TYR A 509 -17.07 54.43 -8.96
C TYR A 509 -18.22 55.37 -9.32
N VAL A 510 -18.11 56.70 -9.11
CA VAL A 510 -19.12 57.66 -9.53
C VAL A 510 -19.22 57.71 -11.07
N SER A 511 -18.08 57.74 -11.76
CA SER A 511 -18.05 57.68 -13.21
C SER A 511 -18.63 56.37 -13.78
N SER A 512 -18.28 55.25 -13.16
CA SER A 512 -18.80 53.93 -13.53
C SER A 512 -20.30 53.79 -13.25
N SER A 513 -20.78 54.36 -12.15
CA SER A 513 -22.21 54.37 -11.79
C SER A 513 -23.05 55.18 -12.77
N ALA A 514 -22.55 56.35 -13.22
CA ALA A 514 -23.20 57.17 -14.24
C ALA A 514 -23.39 56.43 -15.58
N LYS A 515 -22.37 55.66 -16.01
CA LYS A 515 -22.45 54.79 -17.20
C LYS A 515 -23.50 53.71 -17.08
N ASN A 516 -23.75 53.21 -15.85
CA ASN A 516 -24.74 52.14 -15.56
C ASN A 516 -26.12 52.69 -15.13
N SER A 517 -26.37 54.00 -15.26
CA SER A 517 -27.62 54.65 -14.87
C SER A 517 -27.97 54.44 -13.39
N ILE A 518 -26.96 54.51 -12.51
CA ILE A 518 -27.10 54.40 -11.05
C ILE A 518 -26.94 55.81 -10.45
N ASP A 519 -27.92 56.26 -9.66
CA ASP A 519 -27.86 57.52 -8.87
C ASP A 519 -26.94 57.30 -7.65
N PHE A 520 -25.66 57.74 -7.80
CA PHE A 520 -24.65 57.55 -6.74
C PHE A 520 -24.46 58.88 -5.98
N LYS A 521 -24.90 58.89 -4.73
CA LYS A 521 -24.76 60.04 -3.84
C LYS A 521 -23.69 59.79 -2.80
N THR A 522 -22.79 60.74 -2.59
CA THR A 522 -21.70 60.65 -1.64
C THR A 522 -21.72 61.81 -0.66
N SER A 523 -21.51 61.54 0.61
CA SER A 523 -21.20 62.50 1.66
C SER A 523 -19.99 62.01 2.43
N VAL A 524 -18.83 62.60 2.12
CA VAL A 524 -17.55 62.06 2.57
C VAL A 524 -16.71 63.14 3.23
N SER A 525 -16.21 62.86 4.44
CA SER A 525 -15.28 63.71 5.17
C SER A 525 -14.20 62.84 5.78
N VAL A 526 -13.13 62.63 5.04
CA VAL A 526 -12.02 61.73 5.43
C VAL A 526 -10.69 62.47 5.24
N PRO A 527 -9.91 62.74 6.29
CA PRO A 527 -8.63 63.42 6.21
C PRO A 527 -7.53 62.53 5.66
N ASN A 528 -6.43 63.14 5.19
CA ASN A 528 -5.21 62.39 4.88
C ASN A 528 -4.57 61.80 6.14
N GLY A 529 -3.91 60.61 6.01
CA GLY A 529 -3.12 60.02 7.07
C GLY A 529 -3.95 59.30 8.14
N LEU A 530 -4.93 58.51 7.73
CA LEU A 530 -5.65 57.58 8.64
C LEU A 530 -4.69 56.55 9.24
N PRO A 531 -4.94 56.06 10.49
CA PRO A 531 -4.18 54.95 11.08
C PRO A 531 -4.48 53.56 10.45
N MET A 532 -5.00 53.56 9.23
CA MET A 532 -5.30 52.39 8.42
C MET A 532 -4.46 52.41 7.13
N SER A 533 -3.99 51.25 6.67
CA SER A 533 -3.25 51.19 5.39
C SER A 533 -4.16 51.49 4.21
N ASP A 534 -3.60 52.19 3.18
CA ASP A 534 -4.34 52.50 1.94
C ASP A 534 -4.88 51.24 1.25
N ILE A 535 -4.17 50.12 1.38
CA ILE A 535 -4.58 48.83 0.81
C ILE A 535 -5.83 48.30 1.54
N ASP A 536 -5.81 48.29 2.88
CA ASP A 536 -6.95 47.81 3.68
C ASP A 536 -8.18 48.71 3.46
N PHE A 537 -7.95 50.02 3.35
CA PHE A 537 -9.01 51.00 3.08
C PHE A 537 -9.61 50.81 1.67
N SER A 538 -8.77 50.54 0.68
CA SER A 538 -9.22 50.22 -0.68
C SER A 538 -10.02 48.93 -0.74
N ILE A 539 -9.58 47.86 -0.02
CA ILE A 539 -10.31 46.59 0.08
C ILE A 539 -11.68 46.81 0.71
N LEU A 540 -11.75 47.62 1.77
CA LEU A 540 -12.98 47.88 2.50
C LEU A 540 -14.00 48.65 1.62
N VAL A 541 -13.61 49.80 1.07
CA VAL A 541 -14.51 50.65 0.25
C VAL A 541 -14.81 49.96 -1.09
N GLY A 542 -13.79 49.41 -1.74
CA GLY A 542 -13.92 48.76 -3.05
C GLY A 542 -14.94 47.62 -3.03
N ASN A 543 -14.75 46.66 -2.12
CA ASN A 543 -15.67 45.50 -2.01
C ASN A 543 -17.10 45.93 -1.68
N LEU A 544 -17.27 46.92 -0.79
CA LEU A 544 -18.60 47.39 -0.44
C LEU A 544 -19.30 48.08 -1.62
N VAL A 545 -18.61 48.98 -2.31
CA VAL A 545 -19.18 49.70 -3.45
C VAL A 545 -19.42 48.78 -4.65
N GLU A 546 -18.52 47.86 -4.94
CA GLU A 546 -18.72 46.88 -6.01
C GLU A 546 -19.95 45.98 -5.73
N ASN A 547 -20.10 45.49 -4.49
CA ASN A 547 -21.29 44.74 -4.11
C ASN A 547 -22.58 45.56 -4.26
N ALA A 548 -22.54 46.85 -3.88
CA ALA A 548 -23.67 47.76 -4.04
C ALA A 548 -24.03 48.02 -5.53
N MET A 549 -23.03 48.24 -6.38
CA MET A 549 -23.22 48.43 -7.82
C MET A 549 -23.80 47.15 -8.47
N GLU A 550 -23.31 45.99 -8.09
CA GLU A 550 -23.84 44.72 -8.61
C GLU A 550 -25.29 44.48 -8.17
N ALA A 551 -25.62 44.76 -6.91
CA ALA A 551 -26.98 44.64 -6.40
C ALA A 551 -27.93 45.64 -7.11
N CYS A 552 -27.50 46.88 -7.28
CA CYS A 552 -28.25 47.89 -8.02
C CYS A 552 -28.46 47.54 -9.49
N SER A 553 -27.51 46.88 -10.12
CA SER A 553 -27.64 46.46 -11.54
C SER A 553 -28.81 45.50 -11.75
N LYS A 554 -29.21 44.74 -10.73
CA LYS A 554 -30.33 43.79 -10.73
C LYS A 554 -31.66 44.45 -10.36
N ALA A 555 -31.62 45.65 -9.77
CA ALA A 555 -32.81 46.43 -9.44
C ALA A 555 -33.44 47.09 -10.70
N PRO A 556 -34.76 47.44 -10.68
CA PRO A 556 -35.40 48.14 -11.78
C PRO A 556 -34.72 49.48 -12.09
N LEU A 557 -34.55 49.83 -13.38
CA LEU A 557 -33.81 50.99 -13.85
C LEU A 557 -34.21 52.32 -13.19
N LYS A 558 -35.48 52.49 -12.85
CA LYS A 558 -35.99 53.73 -12.22
C LYS A 558 -35.63 53.92 -10.75
N ASN A 559 -35.18 52.84 -10.08
CA ASN A 559 -34.94 52.83 -8.63
C ASN A 559 -33.48 52.56 -8.26
N ARG A 560 -32.54 52.65 -9.22
CA ARG A 560 -31.13 52.36 -8.95
C ARG A 560 -30.46 53.49 -8.19
N ARG A 561 -30.18 53.29 -6.93
CA ARG A 561 -29.56 54.30 -6.07
C ARG A 561 -28.53 53.69 -5.14
N ILE A 562 -27.38 54.37 -4.99
CA ILE A 562 -26.37 54.10 -3.97
C ILE A 562 -26.14 55.38 -3.17
N VAL A 563 -26.08 55.28 -1.86
CA VAL A 563 -25.74 56.37 -0.96
C VAL A 563 -24.58 55.95 -0.08
N LEU A 564 -23.45 56.63 -0.19
CA LEU A 564 -22.26 56.40 0.61
C LEU A 564 -22.02 57.57 1.55
N ASN A 565 -22.06 57.34 2.83
CA ASN A 565 -21.64 58.27 3.87
C ASN A 565 -20.36 57.74 4.51
N CYS A 566 -19.28 58.51 4.52
CA CYS A 566 -18.03 58.10 5.14
C CYS A 566 -17.41 59.29 5.87
N THR A 567 -17.25 59.12 7.19
CA THR A 567 -16.61 60.12 8.04
C THR A 567 -15.49 59.50 8.83
N ALA A 568 -14.38 60.17 8.90
CA ALA A 568 -13.27 59.70 9.72
C ALA A 568 -12.58 60.87 10.46
N ASP A 569 -12.10 60.53 11.64
CA ASP A 569 -11.17 61.36 12.42
C ASP A 569 -9.96 60.51 12.87
N LYS A 570 -9.10 61.04 13.71
CA LYS A 570 -7.91 60.35 14.22
C LYS A 570 -8.22 59.11 15.05
N ASN A 571 -9.45 58.99 15.57
CA ASN A 571 -9.82 57.94 16.54
C ASN A 571 -10.82 56.92 16.00
N LYS A 572 -11.54 57.27 14.91
CA LYS A 572 -12.55 56.36 14.36
C LYS A 572 -12.84 56.64 12.88
N LEU A 573 -13.27 55.59 12.19
CA LEU A 573 -13.87 55.63 10.87
C LEU A 573 -15.30 55.11 10.95
N ILE A 574 -16.25 55.85 10.42
CA ILE A 574 -17.65 55.47 10.29
C ILE A 574 -18.01 55.45 8.81
N LEU A 575 -18.52 54.33 8.33
CA LEU A 575 -18.97 54.17 6.95
C LEU A 575 -20.37 53.57 6.92
N ASP A 576 -21.27 54.22 6.21
CA ASP A 576 -22.64 53.76 5.98
C ASP A 576 -22.92 53.74 4.47
N LEU A 577 -23.13 52.55 3.92
CA LEU A 577 -23.44 52.36 2.51
C LEU A 577 -24.83 51.76 2.38
N LYS A 578 -25.67 52.43 1.60
CA LYS A 578 -27.03 52.00 1.29
C LYS A 578 -27.20 51.85 -0.20
N ASN A 579 -27.80 50.76 -0.62
CA ASN A 579 -28.09 50.53 -2.03
C ASN A 579 -29.45 49.87 -2.25
N THR A 580 -30.06 50.17 -3.38
CA THR A 580 -31.23 49.41 -3.84
C THR A 580 -30.84 48.05 -4.38
N PHE A 581 -31.72 47.05 -4.27
CA PHE A 581 -31.52 45.69 -4.77
C PHE A 581 -32.87 45.10 -5.26
N ASP A 582 -32.85 43.86 -5.75
CA ASP A 582 -34.00 43.18 -6.35
C ASP A 582 -34.93 42.48 -5.33
N GLY A 583 -34.72 42.68 -4.03
CA GLY A 583 -35.49 42.07 -2.95
C GLY A 583 -35.08 40.63 -2.61
N ASN A 584 -34.23 39.99 -3.38
CA ASN A 584 -33.82 38.61 -3.16
C ASN A 584 -32.55 38.50 -2.29
N VAL A 585 -32.68 38.02 -1.05
CA VAL A 585 -31.56 37.78 -0.13
C VAL A 585 -31.69 36.43 0.51
N LYS A 586 -30.64 35.59 0.48
CA LYS A 586 -30.58 34.37 1.26
C LYS A 586 -29.89 34.61 2.60
N LYS A 587 -30.56 34.22 3.68
CA LYS A 587 -30.00 34.22 5.03
C LYS A 587 -29.90 32.79 5.57
N ILE A 588 -28.79 32.44 6.22
CA ILE A 588 -28.68 31.25 7.07
C ILE A 588 -28.26 31.72 8.46
N GLY A 589 -29.20 31.69 9.38
CA GLY A 589 -29.03 32.29 10.73
C GLY A 589 -28.86 33.82 10.64
N SER A 590 -27.78 34.36 11.20
CA SER A 590 -27.41 35.78 11.13
C SER A 590 -26.56 36.19 9.93
N LYS A 591 -26.15 35.23 9.04
CA LYS A 591 -25.24 35.50 7.93
C LYS A 591 -25.98 35.61 6.60
N PHE A 592 -25.61 36.63 5.81
CA PHE A 592 -26.06 36.79 4.43
C PHE A 592 -25.22 35.95 3.49
N LEU A 593 -25.84 35.19 2.61
CA LEU A 593 -25.15 34.32 1.64
C LEU A 593 -25.19 34.94 0.22
N SER A 594 -24.05 34.83 -0.45
CA SER A 594 -23.94 35.19 -1.87
C SER A 594 -24.63 34.15 -2.76
N PHE A 595 -25.34 34.60 -3.79
CA PHE A 595 -25.93 33.75 -4.84
C PHE A 595 -24.93 33.27 -5.90
N LYS A 596 -23.65 33.64 -5.81
CA LYS A 596 -22.66 33.28 -6.81
C LYS A 596 -22.22 31.83 -6.67
N LYS A 597 -22.44 31.02 -7.72
CA LYS A 597 -21.79 29.70 -7.90
C LYS A 597 -20.36 29.93 -8.35
N GLY A 598 -19.39 29.76 -7.46
CA GLY A 598 -17.96 29.89 -7.75
C GLY A 598 -17.22 30.82 -6.79
N MET A 599 -15.93 31.01 -7.02
CA MET A 599 -14.94 31.68 -6.15
C MET A 599 -15.20 33.19 -5.82
N HIS A 600 -16.34 33.75 -6.16
CA HIS A 600 -16.63 35.18 -6.06
C HIS A 600 -17.52 35.60 -4.88
N GLY A 601 -17.71 34.75 -3.86
CA GLY A 601 -18.48 35.07 -2.65
C GLY A 601 -17.69 35.77 -1.53
N LEU A 602 -16.42 36.13 -1.75
CA LEU A 602 -15.46 36.58 -0.75
C LEU A 602 -15.52 38.08 -0.36
N GLY A 603 -16.34 38.90 -1.03
CA GLY A 603 -16.30 40.35 -0.83
C GLY A 603 -16.64 40.79 0.60
N LEU A 604 -17.74 40.29 1.19
CA LEU A 604 -18.11 40.63 2.58
C LEU A 604 -17.20 39.96 3.61
N GLU A 605 -16.62 38.78 3.31
CA GLU A 605 -15.63 38.14 4.16
C GLU A 605 -14.32 38.95 4.19
N SER A 606 -13.89 39.48 3.05
CA SER A 606 -12.72 40.37 2.98
C SER A 606 -12.96 41.68 3.76
N VAL A 607 -14.17 42.24 3.68
CA VAL A 607 -14.54 43.41 4.48
C VAL A 607 -14.51 43.08 5.96
N ASN A 608 -15.11 41.95 6.40
CA ASN A 608 -15.07 41.49 7.77
C ASN A 608 -13.64 41.29 8.28
N ALA A 609 -12.78 40.67 7.48
CA ALA A 609 -11.38 40.47 7.85
C ALA A 609 -10.65 41.82 8.10
N VAL A 610 -10.93 42.86 7.32
CA VAL A 610 -10.38 44.18 7.56
C VAL A 610 -11.00 44.81 8.81
N VAL A 611 -12.33 44.74 9.00
CA VAL A 611 -13.01 45.26 10.19
C VAL A 611 -12.48 44.60 11.46
N ASP A 612 -12.31 43.28 11.47
CA ASP A 612 -11.77 42.52 12.60
C ASP A 612 -10.30 42.88 12.89
N LYS A 613 -9.48 43.08 11.83
CA LYS A 613 -8.07 43.51 11.92
C LYS A 613 -7.92 44.83 12.69
N TYR A 614 -8.87 45.74 12.54
CA TYR A 614 -8.86 47.02 13.21
C TYR A 614 -9.88 47.11 14.37
N HIS A 615 -10.31 45.96 14.93
CA HIS A 615 -11.21 45.87 16.07
C HIS A 615 -12.52 46.61 15.92
N GLY A 616 -13.03 46.70 14.68
CA GLY A 616 -14.27 47.37 14.35
C GLY A 616 -15.50 46.50 14.54
N VAL A 617 -16.64 47.11 14.27
CA VAL A 617 -17.95 46.42 14.28
C VAL A 617 -18.66 46.73 12.96
N MET A 618 -19.19 45.68 12.30
CA MET A 618 -20.00 45.83 11.10
C MET A 618 -21.40 45.28 11.34
N ASN A 619 -22.40 46.03 10.89
CA ASN A 619 -23.79 45.60 10.88
C ASN A 619 -24.36 45.63 9.47
N VAL A 620 -25.05 44.58 9.10
CA VAL A 620 -25.70 44.44 7.80
C VAL A 620 -27.18 44.26 8.01
N SER A 621 -27.98 45.11 7.39
CA SER A 621 -29.44 45.08 7.45
C SER A 621 -30.08 45.25 6.08
N ASN A 622 -31.30 44.83 5.92
CA ASN A 622 -32.09 45.08 4.70
C ASN A 622 -33.53 45.40 5.07
N SER A 623 -34.12 46.31 4.28
CA SER A 623 -35.57 46.53 4.18
C SER A 623 -36.06 46.00 2.83
N ASP A 624 -37.32 46.25 2.45
CA ASP A 624 -37.95 45.67 1.27
C ASP A 624 -37.21 46.03 -0.04
N ASP A 625 -36.61 47.20 -0.15
CA ASP A 625 -35.92 47.70 -1.36
C ASP A 625 -34.50 48.24 -1.12
N MET A 626 -34.05 48.32 0.12
CA MET A 626 -32.76 48.89 0.50
C MET A 626 -31.91 47.89 1.32
N PHE A 627 -30.66 47.70 0.85
CA PHE A 627 -29.62 46.97 1.59
C PHE A 627 -28.67 47.98 2.23
N THR A 628 -28.36 47.81 3.49
CA THR A 628 -27.54 48.73 4.28
C THR A 628 -26.38 48.01 4.93
N VAL A 629 -25.18 48.49 4.76
CA VAL A 629 -23.99 48.09 5.49
C VAL A 629 -23.46 49.28 6.26
N SER A 630 -23.40 49.14 7.56
CA SER A 630 -22.87 50.17 8.47
C SER A 630 -21.69 49.57 9.24
N LEU A 631 -20.58 50.29 9.27
CA LEU A 631 -19.41 49.84 10.05
C LEU A 631 -18.76 51.01 10.80
N VAL A 632 -18.16 50.66 11.92
CA VAL A 632 -17.35 51.57 12.73
C VAL A 632 -16.03 50.86 13.05
N ILE A 633 -14.93 51.53 12.79
CA ILE A 633 -13.58 51.11 13.15
C ILE A 633 -13.00 52.13 14.12
N PHE A 634 -12.37 51.66 15.18
CA PHE A 634 -11.68 52.49 16.18
C PHE A 634 -10.19 52.37 15.98
N PHE A 635 -9.47 53.47 15.97
CA PHE A 635 -8.04 53.54 15.77
C PHE A 635 -7.28 53.74 17.09
#